data_c0fbab79e3816b716ed305d2f2505428
#
_entry.id   c0fbab79e3816b716ed305d2f2505428
#
_cell.length_a   1.000
_cell.length_b   1.000
_cell.length_c   1.000
_cell.angle_alpha   90.00
_cell.angle_beta   90.00
_cell.angle_gamma   90.00
#
_symmetry.space_group_name_H-M   'P 1'
#
loop_
_entity.id
_entity.type
_entity.pdbx_description
1 polymer ?
#
loop_
_entity_poly.entity_id
_entity_poly.type
_entity_poly.pdbx_seq_one_letter_code
_entity_poly.pdbx_strand_id
1 'polypeptide(L)'
;TNESGNNIIVYSVCLTKGGVLFGSKNKIFFYNYQDATFRLLQTFDLEPNYNVTLLSLWDKRTLLCCSRWQGLLLLDLNTGKCRRPPFDCGKEIMNVLIDSQKRIWVAPYNGGLNCLTHDGKLLATYTTHNSSLSNNVILSLAEREGEIWIGTDGGGINILDPETGQFSLLEHIPGRDNYSLPANSILCLYNDQNNNMWAGSIRNGLISIREVSMVTYTDVVPGNNRGLSNNTVLSLYQESDDKIWIGTAGGGVNLFNPLTEKFTHYLSTWEDKVASICQFTPGKLLISLFSQGVFVFNPSTGEKQPFTIIDTPTTTRLCNRGKTVNLYQNSPNSVLLLGDHVYQYDLNKRTFSIATEQEGQDIIGTLLPIANHGDYTYLNDTKRIYRLDNRSNELRPLFRCYNDTVINSVSRDEYGDFWIGSNYGLTHYDPTTRKRTPFATNLFTEVTLIVCDQQGKVWFGTNDMLFARLIKEKKFVLFGESDGAIQNEYLSKPRLLSKRGNVYMGGVKGMLYINSKLPLLTSESPKLQLSDVIVNGEPANNELSGNPTGISVPWNSNISIRIMSKEEDIFRQKVCRYQIEGLNDQQIESYNPELVIRSLPPGDYQIMASCTAKDGSWIPSQQVLELTVLPPWYRTWWFTLGCALLATSIIVETFRRTLKRKEDKLK
;
A
#
# COMPACT_ATOMS: atom_id res chain seq x y z
N THR A 1 24.44 21.24 23.39
CA THR A 1 25.75 21.87 23.66
C THR A 1 26.11 21.61 25.11
N ASN A 2 27.43 21.42 25.42
CA ASN A 2 27.91 21.34 26.81
C ASN A 2 27.98 22.75 27.44
N GLU A 3 28.34 22.84 28.74
CA GLU A 3 28.45 24.11 29.45
C GLU A 3 29.44 25.12 28.79
N SER A 4 30.35 24.63 27.95
CA SER A 4 31.29 25.44 27.17
C SER A 4 30.82 25.78 25.77
N GLY A 5 29.54 25.49 25.40
CA GLY A 5 28.95 25.80 24.09
C GLY A 5 29.36 24.86 22.93
N ASN A 6 30.14 23.80 23.19
CA ASN A 6 30.55 22.84 22.17
C ASN A 6 29.46 21.80 21.91
N ASN A 7 29.32 21.37 20.65
CA ASN A 7 28.40 20.32 20.27
C ASN A 7 28.83 18.97 20.84
N ILE A 8 27.87 18.22 21.41
CA ILE A 8 28.05 16.86 21.87
C ILE A 8 27.76 15.93 20.71
N ILE A 9 28.74 15.09 20.35
CA ILE A 9 28.50 14.03 19.34
C ILE A 9 27.88 12.84 20.06
N VAL A 10 26.67 12.46 19.64
CA VAL A 10 25.95 11.30 20.15
C VAL A 10 26.16 10.13 19.21
N TYR A 11 26.60 8.98 19.73
CA TYR A 11 26.81 7.75 18.97
C TYR A 11 25.71 6.72 19.23
N SER A 12 25.07 6.76 20.39
CA SER A 12 24.03 5.80 20.78
C SER A 12 22.97 6.41 21.67
N VAL A 13 21.77 5.87 21.62
CA VAL A 13 20.60 6.30 22.42
C VAL A 13 19.94 5.06 23.03
N CYS A 14 19.54 5.14 24.29
CA CYS A 14 18.78 4.09 24.96
C CYS A 14 17.60 4.70 25.73
N LEU A 15 16.41 4.24 25.42
CA LEU A 15 15.18 4.67 26.08
C LEU A 15 15.02 3.96 27.42
N THR A 16 14.59 4.71 28.44
CA THR A 16 14.23 4.20 29.77
C THR A 16 12.86 4.70 30.18
N LYS A 17 12.24 4.11 31.19
CA LYS A 17 10.95 4.57 31.72
C LYS A 17 10.94 6.02 32.20
N GLY A 18 12.10 6.54 32.66
CA GLY A 18 12.22 7.88 33.22
C GLY A 18 12.87 8.91 32.32
N GLY A 19 13.40 8.52 31.17
CA GLY A 19 14.13 9.44 30.30
C GLY A 19 14.93 8.74 29.22
N VAL A 20 15.89 9.46 28.65
CA VAL A 20 16.72 8.99 27.54
C VAL A 20 18.20 9.04 27.95
N LEU A 21 18.91 7.96 27.71
CA LEU A 21 20.36 7.88 27.86
C LEU A 21 21.03 8.12 26.49
N PHE A 22 22.08 8.93 26.48
CA PHE A 22 22.86 9.25 25.29
C PHE A 22 24.32 8.85 25.49
N GLY A 23 24.82 7.98 24.64
CA GLY A 23 26.22 7.61 24.59
C GLY A 23 27.03 8.55 23.70
N SER A 24 28.16 9.04 24.22
CA SER A 24 29.06 9.95 23.54
C SER A 24 30.52 9.47 23.65
N LYS A 25 31.47 10.28 23.23
CA LYS A 25 32.89 10.03 23.45
C LYS A 25 33.15 9.99 24.95
N ASN A 26 33.53 8.84 25.50
CA ASN A 26 33.82 8.56 26.91
C ASN A 26 32.80 9.08 27.97
N LYS A 27 31.56 9.41 27.53
CA LYS A 27 30.54 10.00 28.42
C LYS A 27 29.16 9.42 28.13
N ILE A 28 28.35 9.35 29.21
CA ILE A 28 26.92 9.05 29.11
C ILE A 28 26.17 10.23 29.70
N PHE A 29 25.16 10.71 29.01
CA PHE A 29 24.25 11.75 29.43
C PHE A 29 22.86 11.16 29.63
N PHE A 30 22.08 11.78 30.52
CA PHE A 30 20.70 11.42 30.78
C PHE A 30 19.80 12.63 30.66
N TYR A 31 18.73 12.49 29.85
CA TYR A 31 17.63 13.44 29.79
C TYR A 31 16.44 12.87 30.55
N ASN A 32 15.98 13.59 31.57
CA ASN A 32 14.87 13.18 32.43
C ASN A 32 13.56 13.78 31.89
N TYR A 33 12.53 12.94 31.71
CA TYR A 33 11.22 13.37 31.23
C TYR A 33 10.42 14.20 32.22
N GLN A 34 10.62 14.01 33.54
CA GLN A 34 9.81 14.67 34.56
C GLN A 34 10.16 16.16 34.75
N ASP A 35 11.44 16.47 34.76
CA ASP A 35 11.94 17.82 35.02
C ASP A 35 12.58 18.47 33.79
N ALA A 36 12.55 17.79 32.63
CA ALA A 36 13.16 18.22 31.39
C ALA A 36 14.65 18.58 31.50
N THR A 37 15.36 17.97 32.46
CA THR A 37 16.78 18.25 32.69
C THR A 37 17.68 17.31 31.88
N PHE A 38 18.78 17.87 31.37
CA PHE A 38 19.86 17.15 30.71
C PHE A 38 21.12 17.20 31.56
N ARG A 39 21.60 16.03 32.01
CA ARG A 39 22.76 15.93 32.94
C ARG A 39 23.77 14.90 32.47
N LEU A 40 25.04 15.12 32.82
CA LEU A 40 26.09 14.11 32.71
C LEU A 40 25.85 13.03 33.77
N LEU A 41 25.72 11.76 33.33
CA LEU A 41 25.54 10.62 34.22
C LEU A 41 26.87 9.96 34.60
N GLN A 42 27.77 9.76 33.61
CA GLN A 42 29.03 9.02 33.76
C GLN A 42 30.11 9.54 32.84
N THR A 43 31.36 9.51 33.30
CA THR A 43 32.58 9.69 32.52
C THR A 43 33.45 8.44 32.66
N PHE A 44 34.00 7.94 31.55
CA PHE A 44 34.89 6.78 31.54
C PHE A 44 36.37 7.25 31.60
N ASP A 45 36.85 7.58 32.75
CA ASP A 45 38.20 8.17 32.92
C ASP A 45 39.33 7.14 32.76
N LEU A 46 39.03 5.85 32.93
CA LEU A 46 40.00 4.77 32.77
C LEU A 46 40.35 4.43 31.34
N GLU A 47 39.51 4.82 30.38
CA GLU A 47 39.67 4.57 28.94
C GLU A 47 39.31 5.82 28.14
N PRO A 48 40.21 6.78 27.97
CA PRO A 48 39.88 8.12 27.41
C PRO A 48 39.40 8.08 25.94
N ASN A 49 39.57 6.96 25.23
CA ASN A 49 39.10 6.76 23.85
C ASN A 49 37.88 5.82 23.77
N TYR A 50 37.21 5.54 24.91
CA TYR A 50 36.03 4.69 24.94
C TYR A 50 34.81 5.41 24.35
N ASN A 51 34.59 5.27 23.05
CA ASN A 51 33.41 5.80 22.38
C ASN A 51 32.23 4.85 22.64
N VAL A 52 31.19 5.36 23.29
CA VAL A 52 29.98 4.58 23.61
C VAL A 52 29.12 4.45 22.37
N THR A 53 29.39 3.43 21.54
CA THR A 53 28.76 3.22 20.25
C THR A 53 27.42 2.49 20.35
N LEU A 54 27.16 1.81 21.46
CA LEU A 54 25.88 1.17 21.74
C LEU A 54 25.58 1.20 23.24
N LEU A 55 24.32 1.44 23.58
CA LEU A 55 23.75 1.35 24.92
C LEU A 55 22.56 0.40 24.90
N SER A 56 22.49 -0.50 25.90
CA SER A 56 21.36 -1.39 26.11
C SER A 56 21.16 -1.65 27.59
N LEU A 57 19.92 -1.85 28.03
CA LEU A 57 19.66 -2.22 29.43
C LEU A 57 19.96 -3.70 29.63
N TRP A 58 20.98 -4.02 30.46
CA TRP A 58 21.30 -5.38 30.89
C TRP A 58 20.23 -5.92 31.85
N ASP A 59 19.86 -5.06 32.79
CA ASP A 59 18.78 -5.26 33.76
C ASP A 59 18.23 -3.90 34.21
N LYS A 60 17.35 -3.89 35.22
CA LYS A 60 16.74 -2.63 35.73
C LYS A 60 17.73 -1.62 36.28
N ARG A 61 18.96 -2.02 36.65
CA ARG A 61 19.97 -1.21 37.33
C ARG A 61 21.31 -1.16 36.60
N THR A 62 21.52 -2.03 35.64
CA THR A 62 22.79 -2.17 34.95
C THR A 62 22.62 -1.82 33.49
N LEU A 63 23.49 -0.97 32.99
CA LEU A 63 23.56 -0.60 31.57
C LEU A 63 24.72 -1.31 30.89
N LEU A 64 24.47 -1.93 29.78
CA LEU A 64 25.48 -2.46 28.88
C LEU A 64 25.97 -1.32 27.97
N CYS A 65 27.26 -1.04 28.08
CA CYS A 65 27.94 -0.06 27.24
C CYS A 65 28.89 -0.79 26.29
N CYS A 66 28.79 -0.55 25.00
CA CYS A 66 29.70 -1.11 24.01
C CYS A 66 30.55 -0.02 23.38
N SER A 67 31.84 -0.31 23.25
CA SER A 67 32.75 0.44 22.39
C SER A 67 33.29 -0.48 21.28
N ARG A 68 33.21 -0.01 20.06
CA ARG A 68 33.58 -0.80 18.87
C ARG A 68 34.98 -1.40 18.94
N TRP A 69 35.93 -0.76 19.63
CA TRP A 69 37.34 -1.18 19.67
C TRP A 69 37.84 -1.58 21.06
N GLN A 70 37.02 -1.41 22.09
CA GLN A 70 37.40 -1.66 23.47
C GLN A 70 36.48 -2.65 24.19
N GLY A 71 35.49 -3.20 23.47
CA GLY A 71 34.60 -4.24 23.94
C GLY A 71 33.48 -3.73 24.85
N LEU A 72 33.01 -4.57 25.77
CA LEU A 72 31.84 -4.35 26.60
C LEU A 72 32.20 -3.93 28.03
N LEU A 73 31.39 -3.02 28.59
CA LEU A 73 31.38 -2.66 30.00
C LEU A 73 29.96 -2.69 30.55
N LEU A 74 29.81 -3.14 31.77
CA LEU A 74 28.57 -3.07 32.55
C LEU A 74 28.67 -1.91 33.54
N LEU A 75 27.78 -0.93 33.42
CA LEU A 75 27.70 0.23 34.30
C LEU A 75 26.52 0.06 35.25
N ASP A 76 26.79 0.05 36.57
CA ASP A 76 25.74 0.13 37.57
C ASP A 76 25.24 1.57 37.70
N LEU A 77 23.98 1.78 37.41
CA LEU A 77 23.34 3.11 37.33
C LEU A 77 23.20 3.80 38.72
N ASN A 78 23.23 3.02 39.79
CA ASN A 78 23.12 3.58 41.17
C ASN A 78 24.48 3.99 41.72
N THR A 79 25.51 3.19 41.45
CA THR A 79 26.85 3.40 42.05
C THR A 79 27.84 4.05 41.12
N GLY A 80 27.54 4.13 39.81
CA GLY A 80 28.46 4.60 38.77
C GLY A 80 29.65 3.67 38.51
N LYS A 81 29.70 2.49 39.15
CA LYS A 81 30.82 1.55 38.98
C LYS A 81 30.71 0.78 37.66
N CYS A 82 31.84 0.71 36.95
CA CYS A 82 31.99 -0.07 35.74
C CYS A 82 32.71 -1.39 36.02
N ARG A 83 32.26 -2.46 35.37
CA ARG A 83 32.92 -3.77 35.35
C ARG A 83 32.84 -4.41 33.97
N ARG A 84 33.75 -5.29 33.64
CA ARG A 84 33.63 -6.11 32.44
C ARG A 84 32.57 -7.21 32.64
N PRO A 85 31.84 -7.63 31.59
CA PRO A 85 30.94 -8.77 31.70
C PRO A 85 31.72 -10.05 32.09
N PRO A 86 31.06 -11.08 32.67
CA PRO A 86 31.70 -12.30 33.13
C PRO A 86 32.17 -13.25 32.01
N PHE A 87 32.17 -12.81 30.76
CA PHE A 87 32.57 -13.56 29.57
C PHE A 87 33.44 -12.69 28.67
N ASP A 88 34.31 -13.35 27.90
CA ASP A 88 35.13 -12.69 26.88
C ASP A 88 34.45 -12.79 25.52
N CYS A 89 34.19 -11.68 24.90
CA CYS A 89 33.63 -11.56 23.54
C CYS A 89 34.58 -10.81 22.59
N GLY A 90 35.84 -10.61 23.01
CA GLY A 90 36.84 -9.85 22.26
C GLY A 90 36.68 -8.34 22.43
N LYS A 91 37.52 -7.61 21.72
CA LYS A 91 37.51 -6.13 21.77
C LYS A 91 36.83 -5.49 20.58
N GLU A 92 36.83 -6.13 19.41
CA GLU A 92 36.28 -5.60 18.16
C GLU A 92 34.82 -6.03 18.00
N ILE A 93 33.89 -5.34 18.69
CA ILE A 93 32.46 -5.63 18.68
C ILE A 93 31.71 -4.60 17.86
N MET A 94 30.99 -5.06 16.84
CA MET A 94 30.18 -4.22 15.98
C MET A 94 28.82 -3.93 16.59
N ASN A 95 28.16 -4.95 17.14
CA ASN A 95 26.83 -4.84 17.72
C ASN A 95 26.59 -5.88 18.81
N VAL A 96 25.68 -5.59 19.74
CA VAL A 96 25.21 -6.49 20.79
C VAL A 96 23.70 -6.28 20.98
N LEU A 97 22.98 -7.39 21.10
CA LEU A 97 21.55 -7.38 21.41
C LEU A 97 21.30 -8.32 22.59
N ILE A 98 20.45 -7.91 23.51
CA ILE A 98 19.88 -8.77 24.55
C ILE A 98 18.43 -9.01 24.15
N ASP A 99 18.08 -10.26 23.83
CA ASP A 99 16.74 -10.60 23.39
C ASP A 99 15.74 -10.75 24.56
N SER A 100 14.47 -10.92 24.24
CA SER A 100 13.38 -11.07 25.21
C SER A 100 13.53 -12.32 26.10
N GLN A 101 14.27 -13.34 25.64
CA GLN A 101 14.62 -14.55 26.41
C GLN A 101 15.91 -14.37 27.23
N LYS A 102 16.51 -13.15 27.25
CA LYS A 102 17.77 -12.80 27.91
C LYS A 102 19.00 -13.52 27.35
N ARG A 103 18.95 -14.00 26.11
CA ARG A 103 20.16 -14.44 25.40
C ARG A 103 20.93 -13.21 24.94
N ILE A 104 22.25 -13.32 24.89
CA ILE A 104 23.12 -12.25 24.45
C ILE A 104 23.64 -12.59 23.06
N TRP A 105 23.31 -11.75 22.11
CA TRP A 105 23.76 -11.84 20.72
C TRP A 105 24.90 -10.87 20.50
N VAL A 106 26.08 -11.38 20.16
CA VAL A 106 27.29 -10.58 19.96
C VAL A 106 27.76 -10.75 18.53
N ALA A 107 27.98 -9.62 17.87
CA ALA A 107 28.52 -9.55 16.52
C ALA A 107 29.96 -9.00 16.55
N PRO A 108 31.00 -9.86 16.60
CA PRO A 108 32.39 -9.42 16.44
C PRO A 108 32.62 -8.93 15.00
N TYR A 109 33.62 -8.06 14.79
CA TYR A 109 34.00 -7.62 13.45
C TYR A 109 34.43 -8.81 12.60
N ASN A 110 33.73 -9.03 11.47
CA ASN A 110 33.94 -10.14 10.54
C ASN A 110 33.90 -11.55 11.17
N GLY A 111 33.29 -11.68 12.36
CA GLY A 111 33.24 -12.93 13.13
C GLY A 111 31.88 -13.62 13.05
N GLY A 112 30.91 -13.10 12.30
CA GLY A 112 29.54 -13.60 12.27
C GLY A 112 28.78 -13.24 13.55
N LEU A 113 27.90 -14.14 14.02
CA LEU A 113 27.01 -13.92 15.15
C LEU A 113 27.21 -15.02 16.21
N ASN A 114 27.49 -14.60 17.44
CA ASN A 114 27.55 -15.48 18.61
C ASN A 114 26.32 -15.31 19.48
N CYS A 115 25.72 -16.42 19.90
CA CYS A 115 24.64 -16.48 20.86
C CYS A 115 25.18 -17.02 22.19
N LEU A 116 24.97 -16.25 23.28
CA LEU A 116 25.39 -16.65 24.62
C LEU A 116 24.19 -16.65 25.58
N THR A 117 24.28 -17.45 26.62
CA THR A 117 23.39 -17.35 27.78
C THR A 117 23.65 -16.03 28.54
N HIS A 118 22.74 -15.65 29.43
CA HIS A 118 22.89 -14.42 30.24
C HIS A 118 24.12 -14.45 31.19
N ASP A 119 24.56 -15.65 31.60
CA ASP A 119 25.79 -15.87 32.36
C ASP A 119 27.06 -16.00 31.49
N GLY A 120 26.91 -15.88 30.17
CA GLY A 120 28.00 -15.77 29.21
C GLY A 120 28.50 -17.10 28.61
N LYS A 121 27.77 -18.20 28.79
CA LYS A 121 28.10 -19.47 28.14
C LYS A 121 27.71 -19.43 26.67
N LEU A 122 28.63 -19.76 25.76
CA LEU A 122 28.36 -19.85 24.33
C LEU A 122 27.37 -20.96 24.02
N LEU A 123 26.28 -20.62 23.35
CA LEU A 123 25.24 -21.54 22.88
C LEU A 123 25.44 -21.92 21.40
N ALA A 124 25.69 -20.92 20.53
CA ALA A 124 25.84 -21.12 19.10
C ALA A 124 26.71 -20.02 18.47
N THR A 125 27.33 -20.35 17.35
CA THR A 125 28.03 -19.41 16.46
C THR A 125 27.54 -19.62 15.05
N TYR A 126 27.11 -18.53 14.38
CA TYR A 126 26.63 -18.52 13.01
C TYR A 126 27.58 -17.72 12.12
N THR A 127 28.06 -18.33 11.06
CA THR A 127 28.94 -17.74 10.06
C THR A 127 28.50 -18.14 8.66
N THR A 128 29.03 -17.50 7.64
CA THR A 128 28.80 -17.86 6.23
C THR A 128 29.29 -19.27 5.88
N HIS A 129 30.13 -19.89 6.73
CA HIS A 129 30.66 -21.24 6.52
C HIS A 129 29.80 -22.33 7.14
N ASN A 130 29.09 -22.07 8.23
CA ASN A 130 28.33 -23.06 8.98
C ASN A 130 26.82 -22.82 9.03
N SER A 131 26.35 -21.75 8.41
CA SER A 131 24.94 -21.37 8.37
C SER A 131 24.59 -20.67 7.04
N SER A 132 23.31 -20.32 6.85
CA SER A 132 22.85 -19.54 5.71
C SER A 132 23.00 -18.03 5.93
N LEU A 133 23.81 -17.58 6.86
CA LEU A 133 24.16 -16.17 7.05
C LEU A 133 24.81 -15.62 5.78
N SER A 134 24.30 -14.53 5.24
CA SER A 134 24.74 -13.97 3.95
C SER A 134 26.10 -13.26 4.01
N ASN A 135 26.48 -12.71 5.17
CA ASN A 135 27.74 -11.99 5.38
C ASN A 135 28.15 -12.00 6.85
N ASN A 136 29.46 -12.20 7.14
CA ASN A 136 30.02 -12.20 8.49
C ASN A 136 30.19 -10.80 9.10
N VAL A 137 30.13 -9.73 8.31
CA VAL A 137 30.19 -8.34 8.81
C VAL A 137 28.78 -7.89 9.16
N ILE A 138 28.44 -8.00 10.44
CA ILE A 138 27.13 -7.63 10.98
C ILE A 138 27.22 -6.21 11.54
N LEU A 139 26.38 -5.32 11.03
CA LEU A 139 26.36 -3.90 11.44
C LEU A 139 25.28 -3.60 12.47
N SER A 140 24.17 -4.34 12.47
CA SER A 140 23.04 -4.09 13.36
C SER A 140 22.27 -5.36 13.70
N LEU A 141 21.65 -5.35 14.89
CA LEU A 141 20.82 -6.43 15.42
C LEU A 141 19.51 -5.82 15.97
N ALA A 142 18.39 -6.49 15.76
CA ALA A 142 17.11 -6.18 16.39
C ALA A 142 16.33 -7.47 16.63
N GLU A 143 15.39 -7.47 17.58
CA GLU A 143 14.45 -8.55 17.81
C GLU A 143 13.06 -8.13 17.35
N ARG A 144 12.36 -9.04 16.66
CA ARG A 144 10.95 -8.90 16.32
C ARG A 144 10.27 -10.25 16.46
N GLU A 145 9.25 -10.34 17.32
CA GLU A 145 8.44 -11.56 17.52
C GLU A 145 9.24 -12.82 17.86
N GLY A 146 10.38 -12.65 18.55
CA GLY A 146 11.29 -13.73 18.93
C GLY A 146 12.34 -14.10 17.86
N GLU A 147 12.24 -13.55 16.67
CA GLU A 147 13.24 -13.67 15.62
C GLU A 147 14.36 -12.63 15.78
N ILE A 148 15.57 -12.98 15.39
CA ILE A 148 16.72 -12.08 15.39
C ILE A 148 16.96 -11.57 13.97
N TRP A 149 16.78 -10.28 13.80
CA TRP A 149 17.01 -9.55 12.56
C TRP A 149 18.44 -9.02 12.53
N ILE A 150 19.18 -9.37 11.48
CA ILE A 150 20.62 -9.21 11.37
C ILE A 150 20.93 -8.37 10.13
N GLY A 151 21.22 -7.09 10.31
CA GLY A 151 21.64 -6.20 9.22
C GLY A 151 23.13 -6.35 8.96
N THR A 152 23.49 -6.59 7.69
CA THR A 152 24.87 -6.90 7.28
C THR A 152 25.43 -5.85 6.32
N ASP A 153 26.75 -5.87 6.12
CA ASP A 153 27.43 -5.03 5.13
C ASP A 153 27.47 -5.70 3.77
N GLY A 154 26.48 -5.39 2.93
CA GLY A 154 26.37 -5.92 1.56
C GLY A 154 25.61 -7.24 1.41
N GLY A 155 25.23 -7.90 2.50
CA GLY A 155 24.45 -9.15 2.48
C GLY A 155 22.97 -9.01 2.79
N GLY A 156 22.42 -7.77 2.87
CA GLY A 156 21.03 -7.52 3.19
C GLY A 156 20.70 -7.74 4.67
N ILE A 157 19.46 -8.14 4.95
CA ILE A 157 18.96 -8.46 6.30
C ILE A 157 18.70 -9.97 6.36
N ASN A 158 19.38 -10.64 7.30
CA ASN A 158 19.11 -12.03 7.64
C ASN A 158 18.14 -12.07 8.82
N ILE A 159 17.15 -12.95 8.77
CA ILE A 159 16.20 -13.18 9.84
C ILE A 159 16.42 -14.59 10.34
N LEU A 160 16.88 -14.72 11.58
CA LEU A 160 17.16 -15.98 12.23
C LEU A 160 16.01 -16.32 13.18
N ASP A 161 15.42 -17.50 13.00
CA ASP A 161 14.63 -18.12 14.05
C ASP A 161 15.57 -18.86 15.02
N PRO A 162 15.72 -18.39 16.28
CA PRO A 162 16.65 -18.97 17.22
C PRO A 162 16.26 -20.37 17.70
N GLU A 163 14.99 -20.76 17.60
CA GLU A 163 14.50 -22.06 18.04
C GLU A 163 14.81 -23.16 17.03
N THR A 164 14.71 -22.85 15.75
CA THR A 164 14.97 -23.81 14.66
C THR A 164 16.37 -23.66 14.06
N GLY A 165 17.02 -22.51 14.26
CA GLY A 165 18.29 -22.17 13.61
C GLY A 165 18.17 -21.86 12.12
N GLN A 166 16.94 -21.69 11.60
CA GLN A 166 16.69 -21.38 10.20
C GLN A 166 16.86 -19.91 9.91
N PHE A 167 17.37 -19.60 8.71
CA PHE A 167 17.53 -18.25 8.20
C PHE A 167 16.61 -17.99 7.03
N SER A 168 16.00 -16.81 7.02
CA SER A 168 15.44 -16.19 5.82
C SER A 168 16.22 -14.92 5.47
N LEU A 169 16.20 -14.52 4.20
CA LEU A 169 17.02 -13.42 3.68
C LEU A 169 16.13 -12.40 2.96
N LEU A 170 16.26 -11.13 3.38
CA LEU A 170 15.79 -9.97 2.62
C LEU A 170 17.01 -9.31 1.95
N GLU A 171 16.96 -9.23 0.61
CA GLU A 171 18.06 -8.68 -0.19
C GLU A 171 17.54 -7.71 -1.26
N HIS A 172 18.43 -6.90 -1.82
CA HIS A 172 18.13 -6.12 -3.00
C HIS A 172 17.98 -7.01 -4.22
N ILE A 173 16.82 -6.94 -4.86
CA ILE A 173 16.52 -7.66 -6.11
C ILE A 173 16.28 -6.60 -7.19
N PRO A 174 17.18 -6.46 -8.18
CA PRO A 174 17.01 -5.49 -9.26
C PRO A 174 15.67 -5.67 -9.98
N GLY A 175 14.92 -4.56 -10.16
CA GLY A 175 13.60 -4.57 -10.78
C GLY A 175 12.44 -4.98 -9.86
N ARG A 176 12.69 -5.12 -8.56
CA ARG A 176 11.67 -5.37 -7.52
C ARG A 176 11.69 -4.31 -6.42
N ASP A 177 11.72 -3.05 -6.81
CA ASP A 177 11.94 -1.93 -5.88
C ASP A 177 10.91 -1.85 -4.74
N ASN A 178 9.69 -2.35 -4.95
CA ASN A 178 8.61 -2.33 -3.94
C ASN A 178 8.62 -3.55 -2.99
N TYR A 179 9.39 -4.61 -3.27
CA TYR A 179 9.40 -5.88 -2.53
C TYR A 179 10.78 -6.43 -2.26
N SER A 180 11.79 -5.60 -2.41
CA SER A 180 13.15 -5.93 -2.07
C SER A 180 13.80 -4.75 -1.36
N LEU A 181 14.90 -5.00 -0.67
CA LEU A 181 15.65 -3.91 -0.08
C LEU A 181 16.20 -2.99 -1.19
N PRO A 182 16.16 -1.67 -1.02
CA PRO A 182 16.79 -0.75 -1.98
C PRO A 182 18.32 -0.82 -1.96
N ALA A 183 18.91 -1.40 -0.89
CA ALA A 183 20.35 -1.64 -0.75
C ALA A 183 20.63 -2.77 0.24
N ASN A 184 21.76 -3.47 0.07
CA ASN A 184 22.16 -4.61 0.90
C ASN A 184 23.04 -4.25 2.11
N SER A 185 23.51 -3.01 2.24
CA SER A 185 24.31 -2.57 3.41
C SER A 185 23.41 -1.87 4.41
N ILE A 186 23.10 -2.55 5.53
CA ILE A 186 22.12 -2.14 6.55
C ILE A 186 22.85 -1.71 7.82
N LEU A 187 22.89 -0.41 8.04
CA LEU A 187 23.66 0.21 9.14
C LEU A 187 22.97 0.10 10.50
N CYS A 188 21.65 0.20 10.54
CA CYS A 188 20.86 0.11 11.77
C CYS A 188 19.52 -0.58 11.51
N LEU A 189 19.02 -1.26 12.54
CA LEU A 189 17.71 -1.88 12.62
C LEU A 189 17.00 -1.40 13.89
N TYR A 190 15.70 -1.14 13.80
CA TYR A 190 14.88 -0.74 14.92
C TYR A 190 13.47 -1.30 14.80
N ASN A 191 13.04 -2.05 15.82
CA ASN A 191 11.65 -2.51 15.93
C ASN A 191 10.88 -1.50 16.78
N ASP A 192 9.84 -0.87 16.22
CA ASP A 192 9.02 0.12 16.91
C ASP A 192 7.95 -0.51 17.80
N GLN A 193 7.22 0.32 18.56
CA GLN A 193 6.17 -0.14 19.48
C GLN A 193 4.97 -0.77 18.79
N ASN A 194 4.81 -0.53 17.48
CA ASN A 194 3.75 -1.11 16.64
C ASN A 194 4.24 -2.36 15.88
N ASN A 195 5.42 -2.88 16.26
CA ASN A 195 6.05 -4.02 15.62
C ASN A 195 6.43 -3.82 14.15
N ASN A 196 6.64 -2.55 13.72
CA ASN A 196 7.21 -2.25 12.41
C ASN A 196 8.73 -2.29 12.50
N MET A 197 9.37 -2.99 11.57
CA MET A 197 10.82 -3.01 11.47
C MET A 197 11.30 -1.86 10.59
N TRP A 198 12.19 -1.06 11.12
CA TRP A 198 12.86 0.04 10.43
C TRP A 198 14.32 -0.31 10.18
N ALA A 199 14.81 -0.03 8.99
CA ALA A 199 16.20 -0.22 8.61
C ALA A 199 16.79 1.06 8.04
N GLY A 200 17.96 1.47 8.54
CA GLY A 200 18.76 2.52 7.94
C GLY A 200 19.83 1.92 7.04
N SER A 201 19.85 2.29 5.78
CA SER A 201 20.86 1.86 4.81
C SER A 201 21.99 2.89 4.67
N ILE A 202 23.15 2.45 4.21
CA ILE A 202 24.31 3.36 4.04
C ILE A 202 24.05 4.41 2.95
N ARG A 203 23.27 4.09 1.91
CA ARG A 203 23.10 4.98 0.74
C ARG A 203 21.66 5.29 0.36
N ASN A 204 20.70 4.53 0.84
CA ASN A 204 19.28 4.62 0.43
C ASN A 204 18.35 5.12 1.53
N GLY A 205 18.91 5.74 2.59
CA GLY A 205 18.12 6.36 3.66
C GLY A 205 17.40 5.37 4.56
N LEU A 206 16.18 5.72 4.97
CA LEU A 206 15.35 4.97 5.90
C LEU A 206 14.38 4.06 5.16
N ILE A 207 14.30 2.80 5.58
CA ILE A 207 13.47 1.75 5.00
C ILE A 207 12.48 1.28 6.06
N SER A 208 11.20 1.22 5.75
CA SER A 208 10.16 0.58 6.56
C SER A 208 9.87 -0.81 6.00
N ILE A 209 9.95 -1.84 6.84
CA ILE A 209 9.77 -3.24 6.46
C ILE A 209 8.55 -3.80 7.17
N ARG A 210 7.60 -4.32 6.40
CA ARG A 210 6.31 -4.85 6.89
C ARG A 210 5.92 -6.10 6.16
N GLU A 211 5.11 -6.92 6.81
CA GLU A 211 4.37 -7.97 6.13
C GLU A 211 3.19 -7.36 5.39
N VAL A 212 3.02 -7.75 4.15
CA VAL A 212 1.90 -7.33 3.30
C VAL A 212 1.11 -8.55 2.84
N SER A 213 -0.21 -8.39 2.75
CA SER A 213 -1.10 -9.42 2.21
C SER A 213 -1.18 -9.43 0.69
N MET A 214 -0.53 -8.48 0.04
CA MET A 214 -0.59 -8.25 -1.39
C MET A 214 0.79 -8.04 -1.97
N VAL A 215 0.97 -8.47 -3.24
CA VAL A 215 2.22 -8.28 -4.00
C VAL A 215 1.88 -7.88 -5.42
N THR A 216 2.45 -6.78 -5.90
CA THR A 216 2.33 -6.40 -7.31
C THR A 216 3.60 -6.82 -8.06
N TYR A 217 3.47 -7.76 -8.98
CA TYR A 217 4.55 -8.20 -9.86
C TYR A 217 4.61 -7.30 -11.10
N THR A 218 5.76 -6.67 -11.32
CA THR A 218 6.04 -5.78 -12.45
C THR A 218 7.01 -6.42 -13.44
N ASP A 219 7.30 -5.76 -14.54
CA ASP A 219 8.32 -6.18 -15.48
C ASP A 219 9.74 -6.06 -14.90
N VAL A 220 10.61 -6.90 -15.41
CA VAL A 220 12.01 -6.96 -15.00
C VAL A 220 12.93 -6.90 -16.20
N VAL A 221 14.19 -6.59 -15.95
CA VAL A 221 15.23 -6.61 -16.97
C VAL A 221 15.27 -7.99 -17.66
N PRO A 222 15.37 -8.05 -19.00
CA PRO A 222 15.46 -9.30 -19.75
C PRO A 222 16.49 -10.27 -19.16
N GLY A 223 16.09 -11.54 -19.00
CA GLY A 223 16.91 -12.59 -18.36
C GLY A 223 16.68 -12.76 -16.86
N ASN A 224 15.98 -11.84 -16.19
CA ASN A 224 15.54 -12.01 -14.82
C ASN A 224 14.22 -12.83 -14.79
N ASN A 225 14.14 -13.86 -13.95
CA ASN A 225 12.99 -14.73 -13.83
C ASN A 225 12.09 -14.40 -12.63
N ARG A 226 12.22 -13.21 -12.03
CA ARG A 226 11.48 -12.80 -10.84
C ARG A 226 10.37 -11.77 -11.12
N GLY A 227 10.01 -11.53 -12.38
CA GLY A 227 8.94 -10.62 -12.77
C GLY A 227 8.40 -10.89 -14.16
N LEU A 228 7.50 -10.03 -14.61
CA LEU A 228 6.83 -10.12 -15.90
C LEU A 228 7.76 -9.73 -17.07
N SER A 229 7.44 -10.20 -18.27
CA SER A 229 8.09 -9.75 -19.50
C SER A 229 7.60 -8.37 -19.98
N ASN A 230 6.41 -7.93 -19.50
CA ASN A 230 5.82 -6.63 -19.77
C ASN A 230 4.78 -6.31 -18.70
N ASN A 231 4.70 -5.04 -18.26
CA ASN A 231 3.82 -4.61 -17.19
C ASN A 231 2.33 -4.73 -17.50
N THR A 232 1.92 -4.53 -18.75
CA THR A 232 0.49 -4.54 -19.09
C THR A 232 -0.02 -5.96 -19.21
N VAL A 233 -0.78 -6.40 -18.21
CA VAL A 233 -1.38 -7.74 -18.15
C VAL A 233 -2.75 -7.73 -18.81
N LEU A 234 -2.94 -8.58 -19.82
CA LEU A 234 -4.18 -8.67 -20.60
C LEU A 234 -5.04 -9.89 -20.27
N SER A 235 -4.44 -10.98 -19.80
CA SER A 235 -5.15 -12.21 -19.48
C SER A 235 -4.46 -13.05 -18.43
N LEU A 236 -5.25 -13.82 -17.67
CA LEU A 236 -4.81 -14.73 -16.60
C LEU A 236 -5.53 -16.07 -16.76
N TYR A 237 -4.80 -17.18 -16.64
CA TYR A 237 -5.35 -18.52 -16.65
C TYR A 237 -4.59 -19.43 -15.68
N GLN A 238 -5.30 -20.12 -14.80
CA GLN A 238 -4.70 -21.11 -13.89
C GLN A 238 -4.83 -22.52 -14.46
N GLU A 239 -3.69 -23.16 -14.75
CA GLU A 239 -3.61 -24.58 -15.14
C GLU A 239 -3.64 -25.47 -13.89
N SER A 240 -2.76 -25.17 -12.92
CA SER A 240 -2.61 -25.91 -11.64
C SER A 240 -2.22 -24.94 -10.51
N ASP A 241 -2.04 -25.45 -9.29
CA ASP A 241 -1.69 -24.63 -8.13
C ASP A 241 -0.30 -23.99 -8.22
N ASP A 242 0.58 -24.59 -9.00
CA ASP A 242 1.94 -24.13 -9.26
C ASP A 242 2.13 -23.47 -10.63
N LYS A 243 1.05 -23.35 -11.44
CA LYS A 243 1.12 -22.81 -12.81
C LYS A 243 -0.01 -21.84 -13.12
N ILE A 244 0.35 -20.58 -13.22
CA ILE A 244 -0.53 -19.49 -13.70
C ILE A 244 0.07 -18.90 -14.97
N TRP A 245 -0.71 -18.96 -16.05
CA TRP A 245 -0.37 -18.40 -17.35
C TRP A 245 -0.85 -16.95 -17.44
N ILE A 246 0.03 -16.06 -17.87
CA ILE A 246 -0.19 -14.62 -17.91
C ILE A 246 0.08 -14.13 -19.34
N GLY A 247 -0.92 -13.54 -19.96
CA GLY A 247 -0.78 -12.89 -21.24
C GLY A 247 -0.55 -11.40 -21.08
N THR A 248 0.43 -10.85 -21.81
CA THR A 248 0.83 -9.45 -21.72
C THR A 248 0.70 -8.70 -23.05
N ALA A 249 0.77 -7.37 -23.00
CA ALA A 249 0.64 -6.49 -24.16
C ALA A 249 2.01 -6.22 -24.83
N GLY A 250 2.58 -7.25 -25.46
CA GLY A 250 3.87 -7.13 -26.16
C GLY A 250 5.04 -7.82 -25.48
N GLY A 251 4.79 -8.58 -24.39
CA GLY A 251 5.77 -9.46 -23.74
C GLY A 251 5.42 -10.94 -23.89
N GLY A 252 4.42 -11.29 -24.74
CA GLY A 252 3.99 -12.65 -24.98
C GLY A 252 3.29 -13.31 -23.81
N VAL A 253 3.66 -14.58 -23.55
CA VAL A 253 3.10 -15.43 -22.49
C VAL A 253 4.13 -15.62 -21.36
N ASN A 254 3.69 -15.44 -20.13
CA ASN A 254 4.49 -15.73 -18.94
C ASN A 254 3.86 -16.90 -18.19
N LEU A 255 4.68 -17.83 -17.73
CA LEU A 255 4.31 -18.84 -16.74
C LEU A 255 4.82 -18.40 -15.38
N PHE A 256 3.93 -18.20 -14.45
CA PHE A 256 4.23 -17.87 -13.06
C PHE A 256 4.01 -19.08 -12.16
N ASN A 257 4.99 -19.39 -11.32
CA ASN A 257 4.87 -20.38 -10.26
C ASN A 257 4.68 -19.67 -8.91
N PRO A 258 3.46 -19.69 -8.33
CA PRO A 258 3.18 -19.00 -7.06
C PRO A 258 3.92 -19.55 -5.84
N LEU A 259 4.42 -20.80 -5.91
CA LEU A 259 5.13 -21.44 -4.78
C LEU A 259 6.59 -21.01 -4.71
N THR A 260 7.20 -20.73 -5.86
CA THR A 260 8.62 -20.34 -5.96
C THR A 260 8.81 -18.89 -6.37
N GLU A 261 7.71 -18.18 -6.67
CA GLU A 261 7.67 -16.82 -7.20
C GLU A 261 8.52 -16.60 -8.46
N LYS A 262 8.72 -17.66 -9.26
CA LYS A 262 9.52 -17.61 -10.49
C LYS A 262 8.64 -17.49 -11.72
N PHE A 263 9.16 -16.77 -12.71
CA PHE A 263 8.56 -16.59 -14.01
C PHE A 263 9.37 -17.30 -15.10
N THR A 264 8.67 -17.80 -16.11
CA THR A 264 9.27 -18.27 -17.36
C THR A 264 8.59 -17.54 -18.50
N HIS A 265 9.36 -16.97 -19.42
CA HIS A 265 8.86 -16.13 -20.51
C HIS A 265 8.85 -16.87 -21.82
N TYR A 266 7.76 -16.75 -22.59
CA TYR A 266 7.57 -17.35 -23.90
C TYR A 266 7.02 -16.29 -24.87
N LEU A 267 7.32 -16.42 -26.17
CA LEU A 267 6.81 -15.53 -27.22
C LEU A 267 7.04 -14.06 -26.90
N SER A 268 8.22 -13.72 -26.40
CA SER A 268 8.56 -12.38 -25.88
C SER A 268 8.82 -11.36 -26.98
N THR A 269 7.95 -11.30 -28.01
CA THR A 269 8.02 -10.28 -29.06
C THR A 269 6.96 -9.21 -28.81
N TRP A 270 7.26 -7.96 -29.18
CA TRP A 270 6.31 -6.83 -29.00
C TRP A 270 5.01 -7.01 -29.79
N GLU A 271 5.01 -7.87 -30.82
CA GLU A 271 3.85 -8.20 -31.65
C GLU A 271 2.89 -9.18 -30.93
N ASP A 272 3.38 -9.97 -29.98
CA ASP A 272 2.61 -11.00 -29.29
C ASP A 272 1.80 -10.42 -28.13
N LYS A 273 0.72 -9.71 -28.44
CA LYS A 273 -0.26 -9.21 -27.46
C LYS A 273 -1.28 -10.29 -27.15
N VAL A 274 -1.11 -10.95 -25.99
CA VAL A 274 -1.90 -12.13 -25.64
C VAL A 274 -3.17 -11.74 -24.91
N ALA A 275 -4.25 -11.61 -25.65
CA ALA A 275 -5.55 -11.12 -25.16
C ALA A 275 -6.33 -12.16 -24.35
N SER A 276 -6.14 -13.46 -24.56
CA SER A 276 -6.80 -14.53 -23.83
C SER A 276 -6.02 -15.82 -23.86
N ILE A 277 -6.11 -16.61 -22.79
CA ILE A 277 -5.45 -17.91 -22.63
C ILE A 277 -6.45 -18.88 -22.00
N CYS A 278 -6.52 -20.10 -22.51
CA CYS A 278 -7.15 -21.21 -21.81
C CYS A 278 -6.46 -22.55 -22.17
N GLN A 279 -6.77 -23.62 -21.45
CA GLN A 279 -6.30 -24.95 -21.79
C GLN A 279 -6.98 -25.46 -23.07
N PHE A 280 -6.18 -26.09 -23.93
CA PHE A 280 -6.67 -26.77 -25.12
C PHE A 280 -6.72 -28.27 -24.90
N THR A 281 -5.56 -28.87 -24.72
CA THR A 281 -5.36 -30.27 -24.36
C THR A 281 -4.27 -30.34 -23.27
N PRO A 282 -4.09 -31.46 -22.58
CA PRO A 282 -2.98 -31.59 -21.62
C PRO A 282 -1.65 -31.20 -22.27
N GLY A 283 -0.96 -30.20 -21.65
CA GLY A 283 0.32 -29.66 -22.12
C GLY A 283 0.26 -28.69 -23.31
N LYS A 284 -0.92 -28.33 -23.80
CA LYS A 284 -1.09 -27.30 -24.86
C LYS A 284 -2.16 -26.29 -24.49
N LEU A 285 -1.93 -25.04 -24.85
CA LEU A 285 -2.84 -23.93 -24.60
C LEU A 285 -3.45 -23.39 -25.89
N LEU A 286 -4.68 -22.87 -25.81
CA LEU A 286 -5.19 -21.93 -26.80
C LEU A 286 -4.85 -20.53 -26.34
N ILE A 287 -4.31 -19.73 -27.23
CA ILE A 287 -4.01 -18.31 -27.00
C ILE A 287 -4.68 -17.48 -28.09
N SER A 288 -5.33 -16.39 -27.72
CA SER A 288 -5.86 -15.39 -28.64
C SER A 288 -4.91 -14.19 -28.66
N LEU A 289 -4.34 -13.93 -29.82
CA LEU A 289 -3.46 -12.79 -30.06
C LEU A 289 -4.27 -11.63 -30.65
N PHE A 290 -4.04 -10.42 -30.10
CA PHE A 290 -4.72 -9.22 -30.56
C PHE A 290 -4.47 -9.00 -32.08
N SER A 291 -5.55 -8.90 -32.86
CA SER A 291 -5.51 -8.72 -34.30
C SER A 291 -4.86 -9.84 -35.14
N GLN A 292 -4.40 -10.94 -34.52
CA GLN A 292 -3.77 -12.06 -35.25
C GLN A 292 -4.64 -13.32 -35.28
N GLY A 293 -5.60 -13.47 -34.34
CA GLY A 293 -6.48 -14.63 -34.25
C GLY A 293 -6.09 -15.60 -33.14
N VAL A 294 -6.55 -16.86 -33.23
CA VAL A 294 -6.37 -17.91 -32.23
C VAL A 294 -5.28 -18.89 -32.65
N PHE A 295 -4.43 -19.27 -31.70
CA PHE A 295 -3.31 -20.17 -31.91
C PHE A 295 -3.30 -21.28 -30.85
N VAL A 296 -2.80 -22.45 -31.24
CA VAL A 296 -2.38 -23.50 -30.29
C VAL A 296 -0.92 -23.25 -29.93
N PHE A 297 -0.66 -23.05 -28.66
CA PHE A 297 0.68 -22.86 -28.11
C PHE A 297 1.15 -24.10 -27.39
N ASN A 298 2.36 -24.55 -27.69
CA ASN A 298 3.02 -25.66 -27.02
C ASN A 298 4.16 -25.15 -26.13
N PRO A 299 4.00 -25.10 -24.81
CA PRO A 299 5.03 -24.60 -23.88
C PRO A 299 6.32 -25.41 -23.91
N SER A 300 6.27 -26.73 -24.24
CA SER A 300 7.45 -27.59 -24.24
C SER A 300 8.39 -27.28 -25.43
N THR A 301 7.86 -26.81 -26.56
CA THR A 301 8.65 -26.43 -27.73
C THR A 301 8.79 -24.91 -27.86
N GLY A 302 7.96 -24.13 -27.16
CA GLY A 302 7.88 -22.67 -27.29
C GLY A 302 7.19 -22.20 -28.60
N GLU A 303 6.62 -23.11 -29.38
CA GLU A 303 6.03 -22.81 -30.70
C GLU A 303 4.54 -22.55 -30.62
N LYS A 304 4.05 -21.65 -31.51
CA LYS A 304 2.63 -21.41 -31.73
C LYS A 304 2.24 -21.81 -33.16
N GLN A 305 1.08 -22.42 -33.32
CA GLN A 305 0.50 -22.80 -34.60
C GLN A 305 -0.91 -22.21 -34.73
N PRO A 306 -1.32 -21.68 -35.91
CA PRO A 306 -2.69 -21.21 -36.09
C PRO A 306 -3.71 -22.30 -35.77
N PHE A 307 -4.74 -21.93 -35.01
CA PHE A 307 -5.87 -22.80 -34.72
C PHE A 307 -6.80 -22.82 -35.95
N THR A 308 -6.57 -23.74 -36.87
CA THR A 308 -7.35 -23.91 -38.11
C THR A 308 -8.48 -24.90 -37.87
N ILE A 309 -9.70 -24.43 -38.15
CA ILE A 309 -10.90 -25.22 -38.07
C ILE A 309 -11.48 -25.36 -39.47
N ILE A 310 -11.75 -26.58 -39.87
CA ILE A 310 -12.03 -26.93 -41.28
C ILE A 310 -13.54 -26.83 -41.65
N ASP A 311 -14.45 -26.31 -40.81
CA ASP A 311 -15.86 -26.63 -41.07
C ASP A 311 -16.79 -25.55 -41.62
N THR A 312 -16.52 -24.28 -41.55
CA THR A 312 -17.37 -23.26 -42.18
C THR A 312 -16.62 -21.94 -42.47
N PRO A 313 -17.08 -21.16 -43.49
CA PRO A 313 -16.55 -19.83 -43.79
C PRO A 313 -16.61 -18.87 -42.58
N THR A 314 -17.56 -19.06 -41.68
CA THR A 314 -17.79 -18.22 -40.48
C THR A 314 -16.78 -18.51 -39.39
N THR A 315 -16.47 -19.79 -39.14
CA THR A 315 -15.46 -20.20 -38.12
C THR A 315 -14.05 -19.87 -38.54
N THR A 316 -13.76 -19.95 -39.86
CA THR A 316 -12.49 -19.51 -40.42
C THR A 316 -12.25 -18.00 -40.21
N ARG A 317 -13.31 -17.18 -40.27
CA ARG A 317 -13.23 -15.73 -40.01
C ARG A 317 -12.95 -15.39 -38.53
N LEU A 318 -13.42 -16.19 -37.58
CA LEU A 318 -13.22 -15.96 -36.15
C LEU A 318 -11.81 -16.29 -35.68
N CYS A 319 -11.23 -17.33 -36.24
CA CYS A 319 -9.89 -17.80 -35.86
C CYS A 319 -8.78 -17.14 -36.69
N ASN A 320 -9.13 -16.47 -37.79
CA ASN A 320 -8.22 -15.78 -38.70
C ASN A 320 -8.21 -14.26 -38.46
N ARG A 321 -7.19 -13.61 -38.98
CA ARG A 321 -6.80 -12.21 -38.82
C ARG A 321 -7.97 -11.22 -38.64
N GLY A 322 -7.85 -10.40 -37.60
CA GLY A 322 -8.60 -9.15 -37.45
C GLY A 322 -9.57 -9.08 -36.25
N LYS A 323 -9.92 -10.20 -35.62
CA LYS A 323 -10.78 -10.18 -34.41
C LYS A 323 -10.07 -10.75 -33.19
N THR A 324 -10.20 -10.07 -32.05
CA THR A 324 -9.79 -10.58 -30.77
C THR A 324 -10.94 -11.39 -30.17
N VAL A 325 -10.69 -12.63 -29.80
CA VAL A 325 -11.67 -13.55 -29.22
C VAL A 325 -11.29 -13.84 -27.77
N ASN A 326 -12.25 -13.84 -26.86
CA ASN A 326 -12.03 -14.32 -25.51
C ASN A 326 -12.22 -15.84 -25.47
N LEU A 327 -11.28 -16.51 -24.82
CA LEU A 327 -11.27 -17.96 -24.69
C LEU A 327 -11.66 -18.32 -23.26
N TYR A 328 -12.54 -19.32 -23.11
CA TYR A 328 -12.96 -19.76 -21.80
C TYR A 328 -13.27 -21.25 -21.78
N GLN A 329 -12.65 -21.99 -20.89
CA GLN A 329 -12.93 -23.41 -20.70
C GLN A 329 -14.15 -23.58 -19.80
N ASN A 330 -15.30 -23.91 -20.40
CA ASN A 330 -16.55 -24.09 -19.66
C ASN A 330 -16.73 -25.53 -19.14
N SER A 331 -16.00 -26.50 -19.71
CA SER A 331 -15.93 -27.87 -19.21
C SER A 331 -14.58 -28.50 -19.58
N PRO A 332 -14.21 -29.65 -18.99
CA PRO A 332 -12.93 -30.34 -19.35
C PRO A 332 -12.83 -30.67 -20.84
N ASN A 333 -13.95 -30.86 -21.53
CA ASN A 333 -13.98 -31.26 -22.93
C ASN A 333 -14.51 -30.18 -23.88
N SER A 334 -14.69 -28.92 -23.39
CA SER A 334 -15.28 -27.88 -24.21
C SER A 334 -14.66 -26.51 -23.92
N VAL A 335 -14.41 -25.77 -24.97
CA VAL A 335 -13.90 -24.40 -24.92
C VAL A 335 -14.87 -23.47 -25.62
N LEU A 336 -15.20 -22.35 -25.00
CA LEU A 336 -15.95 -21.26 -25.60
C LEU A 336 -14.99 -20.26 -26.25
N LEU A 337 -15.34 -19.87 -27.47
CA LEU A 337 -14.75 -18.75 -28.21
C LEU A 337 -15.80 -17.63 -28.21
N LEU A 338 -15.52 -16.57 -27.44
CA LEU A 338 -16.45 -15.48 -27.18
C LEU A 338 -16.10 -14.27 -28.07
N GLY A 339 -16.92 -14.01 -29.04
CA GLY A 339 -16.79 -12.88 -29.98
C GLY A 339 -18.12 -12.16 -30.11
N ASP A 340 -18.58 -11.98 -31.36
CA ASP A 340 -19.90 -11.50 -31.75
C ASP A 340 -21.02 -12.51 -31.44
N HIS A 341 -20.68 -13.80 -31.32
CA HIS A 341 -21.50 -14.90 -30.89
C HIS A 341 -20.74 -15.76 -29.86
N VAL A 342 -21.45 -16.68 -29.23
CA VAL A 342 -20.86 -17.73 -28.40
C VAL A 342 -20.63 -18.96 -29.27
N TYR A 343 -19.40 -19.28 -29.51
CA TYR A 343 -19.01 -20.50 -30.23
C TYR A 343 -18.48 -21.50 -29.22
N GLN A 344 -19.02 -22.71 -29.23
CA GLN A 344 -18.57 -23.81 -28.38
C GLN A 344 -17.81 -24.83 -29.23
N TYR A 345 -16.58 -25.12 -28.86
CA TYR A 345 -15.75 -26.14 -29.46
C TYR A 345 -15.67 -27.38 -28.60
N ASP A 346 -16.14 -28.51 -29.06
CA ASP A 346 -16.02 -29.81 -28.43
C ASP A 346 -14.63 -30.41 -28.73
N LEU A 347 -13.79 -30.57 -27.71
CA LEU A 347 -12.43 -31.09 -27.85
C LEU A 347 -12.35 -32.54 -28.28
N ASN A 348 -13.37 -33.36 -27.94
CA ASN A 348 -13.42 -34.79 -28.29
C ASN A 348 -13.91 -34.99 -29.70
N LYS A 349 -15.01 -34.33 -30.04
CA LYS A 349 -15.64 -34.46 -31.39
C LYS A 349 -14.93 -33.59 -32.43
N ARG A 350 -14.17 -32.59 -31.98
CA ARG A 350 -13.54 -31.57 -32.84
C ARG A 350 -14.54 -30.80 -33.69
N THR A 351 -15.73 -30.56 -33.12
CA THR A 351 -16.82 -29.85 -33.80
C THR A 351 -17.16 -28.54 -33.14
N PHE A 352 -17.67 -27.58 -33.95
CA PHE A 352 -18.21 -26.32 -33.46
C PHE A 352 -19.73 -26.34 -33.42
N SER A 353 -20.27 -25.68 -32.41
CA SER A 353 -21.67 -25.25 -32.37
C SER A 353 -21.74 -23.78 -32.00
N ILE A 354 -22.78 -23.10 -32.50
CA ILE A 354 -23.09 -21.72 -32.15
C ILE A 354 -24.22 -21.76 -31.12
N ALA A 355 -24.12 -20.99 -30.04
CA ALA A 355 -25.20 -20.90 -29.08
C ALA A 355 -26.45 -20.30 -29.73
N THR A 356 -27.60 -20.87 -29.39
CA THR A 356 -28.89 -20.34 -29.86
C THR A 356 -29.23 -19.09 -29.04
N GLU A 357 -29.33 -17.96 -29.73
CA GLU A 357 -29.69 -16.67 -29.15
C GLU A 357 -31.19 -16.41 -29.32
N GLN A 358 -31.79 -15.68 -28.40
CA GLN A 358 -33.18 -15.28 -28.49
C GLN A 358 -33.32 -14.16 -29.56
N GLU A 359 -34.29 -14.26 -30.46
CA GLU A 359 -34.50 -13.27 -31.52
C GLU A 359 -34.61 -11.83 -31.01
N GLY A 360 -33.91 -10.88 -31.68
CA GLY A 360 -33.90 -9.45 -31.33
C GLY A 360 -32.95 -9.07 -30.17
N GLN A 361 -31.99 -9.92 -29.86
CA GLN A 361 -31.01 -9.66 -28.78
C GLN A 361 -29.57 -9.72 -29.32
N ASP A 362 -29.18 -8.69 -30.05
CA ASP A 362 -27.80 -8.56 -30.53
C ASP A 362 -26.84 -8.37 -29.35
N ILE A 363 -25.75 -9.10 -29.35
CA ILE A 363 -24.62 -8.94 -28.43
C ILE A 363 -23.95 -7.60 -28.70
N ILE A 364 -23.75 -6.79 -27.65
CA ILE A 364 -23.16 -5.46 -27.76
C ILE A 364 -21.70 -5.51 -27.32
N GLY A 365 -20.79 -5.51 -28.28
CA GLY A 365 -19.36 -5.60 -28.02
C GLY A 365 -18.87 -7.05 -27.88
N THR A 366 -17.82 -7.25 -27.10
CA THR A 366 -17.18 -8.55 -26.90
C THR A 366 -17.66 -9.20 -25.60
N LEU A 367 -18.07 -10.46 -25.66
CA LEU A 367 -18.46 -11.22 -24.47
C LEU A 367 -17.28 -11.54 -23.57
N LEU A 368 -17.48 -11.39 -22.27
CA LEU A 368 -16.53 -11.73 -21.20
C LEU A 368 -17.09 -12.87 -20.33
N PRO A 369 -16.27 -13.84 -19.93
CA PRO A 369 -16.68 -14.87 -19.01
C PRO A 369 -16.77 -14.34 -17.56
N ILE A 370 -17.79 -14.76 -16.81
CA ILE A 370 -17.98 -14.44 -15.39
C ILE A 370 -17.60 -15.65 -14.54
N ALA A 371 -18.33 -16.76 -14.68
CA ALA A 371 -18.14 -17.96 -13.89
C ALA A 371 -18.88 -19.17 -14.49
N ASN A 372 -18.43 -20.37 -14.14
CA ASN A 372 -19.20 -21.60 -14.32
C ASN A 372 -19.93 -21.96 -13.01
N HIS A 373 -21.16 -22.44 -13.10
CA HIS A 373 -21.88 -22.98 -11.95
C HIS A 373 -22.84 -24.08 -12.39
N GLY A 374 -22.54 -25.33 -12.03
CA GLY A 374 -23.28 -26.49 -12.49
C GLY A 374 -23.27 -26.60 -14.01
N ASP A 375 -24.45 -26.75 -14.59
CA ASP A 375 -24.62 -26.85 -16.05
C ASP A 375 -24.64 -25.49 -16.78
N TYR A 376 -24.37 -24.39 -16.07
CA TYR A 376 -24.48 -23.04 -16.61
C TYR A 376 -23.15 -22.32 -16.64
N THR A 377 -22.91 -21.57 -17.73
CA THR A 377 -21.85 -20.56 -17.84
C THR A 377 -22.45 -19.17 -17.88
N TYR A 378 -21.93 -18.28 -17.03
CA TYR A 378 -22.37 -16.89 -17.00
C TYR A 378 -21.38 -16.01 -17.78
N LEU A 379 -21.95 -15.14 -18.62
CA LEU A 379 -21.21 -14.26 -19.51
C LEU A 379 -21.76 -12.83 -19.38
N ASN A 380 -20.99 -11.82 -19.75
CA ASN A 380 -21.49 -10.46 -19.92
C ASN A 380 -20.97 -9.81 -21.21
N ASP A 381 -21.79 -8.95 -21.78
CA ASP A 381 -21.35 -7.90 -22.71
C ASP A 381 -21.30 -6.54 -21.99
N THR A 382 -21.19 -5.45 -22.72
CA THR A 382 -21.12 -4.10 -22.14
C THR A 382 -22.46 -3.61 -21.54
N LYS A 383 -23.58 -4.30 -21.76
CA LYS A 383 -24.93 -3.89 -21.33
C LYS A 383 -25.71 -4.97 -20.59
N ARG A 384 -25.34 -6.24 -20.74
CA ARG A 384 -26.14 -7.36 -20.28
C ARG A 384 -25.32 -8.44 -19.59
N ILE A 385 -25.96 -9.20 -18.71
CA ILE A 385 -25.45 -10.47 -18.17
C ILE A 385 -26.29 -11.58 -18.76
N TYR A 386 -25.65 -12.64 -19.22
CA TYR A 386 -26.25 -13.81 -19.85
C TYR A 386 -25.97 -15.08 -19.05
N ARG A 387 -26.86 -16.05 -19.21
CA ARG A 387 -26.68 -17.43 -18.79
C ARG A 387 -26.71 -18.34 -20.02
N LEU A 388 -25.62 -19.04 -20.26
CA LEU A 388 -25.52 -20.11 -21.24
C LEU A 388 -25.80 -21.43 -20.57
N ASP A 389 -26.76 -22.19 -21.07
CA ASP A 389 -26.97 -23.59 -20.72
C ASP A 389 -25.97 -24.44 -21.51
N ASN A 390 -25.03 -25.10 -20.81
CA ASN A 390 -23.97 -25.88 -21.48
C ASN A 390 -24.47 -27.17 -22.13
N ARG A 391 -25.70 -27.64 -21.81
CA ARG A 391 -26.31 -28.84 -22.40
C ARG A 391 -27.12 -28.51 -23.61
N SER A 392 -28.02 -27.54 -23.54
CA SER A 392 -28.89 -27.14 -24.65
C SER A 392 -28.21 -26.15 -25.58
N ASN A 393 -27.08 -25.58 -25.19
CA ASN A 393 -26.35 -24.51 -25.88
C ASN A 393 -27.22 -23.26 -26.15
N GLU A 394 -28.13 -22.95 -25.21
CA GLU A 394 -29.04 -21.80 -25.30
C GLU A 394 -28.53 -20.64 -24.41
N LEU A 395 -28.43 -19.45 -25.03
CA LEU A 395 -28.00 -18.21 -24.37
C LEU A 395 -29.22 -17.36 -23.99
N ARG A 396 -29.41 -17.10 -22.70
CA ARG A 396 -30.52 -16.28 -22.19
C ARG A 396 -30.02 -15.08 -21.39
N PRO A 397 -30.57 -13.86 -21.61
CA PRO A 397 -30.24 -12.70 -20.81
C PRO A 397 -30.87 -12.81 -19.41
N LEU A 398 -30.10 -12.46 -18.40
CA LEU A 398 -30.55 -12.40 -17.00
C LEU A 398 -30.73 -10.95 -16.50
N PHE A 399 -29.89 -10.04 -16.99
CA PHE A 399 -29.82 -8.68 -16.51
C PHE A 399 -29.49 -7.73 -17.68
N ARG A 400 -30.06 -6.53 -17.66
CA ARG A 400 -29.74 -5.47 -18.60
C ARG A 400 -29.57 -4.14 -17.87
N CYS A 401 -28.49 -3.43 -18.18
CA CYS A 401 -28.30 -2.03 -17.78
C CYS A 401 -29.18 -1.11 -18.63
N TYR A 402 -29.61 -0.01 -18.00
CA TYR A 402 -30.37 1.04 -18.67
C TYR A 402 -29.49 2.27 -18.89
N ASN A 403 -29.94 3.15 -19.75
CA ASN A 403 -29.28 4.41 -20.10
C ASN A 403 -27.84 4.20 -20.61
N ASP A 404 -26.94 5.13 -20.28
CA ASP A 404 -25.55 5.14 -20.74
C ASP A 404 -24.61 4.27 -19.86
N THR A 405 -25.16 3.47 -18.96
CA THR A 405 -24.36 2.56 -18.12
C THR A 405 -23.65 1.53 -18.96
N VAL A 406 -22.34 1.44 -18.81
CA VAL A 406 -21.47 0.46 -19.47
C VAL A 406 -20.92 -0.49 -18.41
N ILE A 407 -21.13 -1.79 -18.58
CA ILE A 407 -20.58 -2.83 -17.73
C ILE A 407 -19.09 -3.01 -18.10
N ASN A 408 -18.20 -2.75 -17.15
CA ASN A 408 -16.77 -2.98 -17.31
C ASN A 408 -16.39 -4.40 -16.86
N SER A 409 -16.93 -4.84 -15.71
CA SER A 409 -16.60 -6.15 -15.14
C SER A 409 -17.74 -6.67 -14.27
N VAL A 410 -17.92 -8.00 -14.26
CA VAL A 410 -18.92 -8.67 -13.42
C VAL A 410 -18.25 -9.84 -12.71
N SER A 411 -18.51 -10.00 -11.42
CA SER A 411 -18.14 -11.19 -10.67
C SER A 411 -19.33 -11.75 -9.92
N ARG A 412 -19.38 -13.08 -9.74
CA ARG A 412 -20.42 -13.77 -8.98
C ARG A 412 -19.85 -14.21 -7.65
N ASP A 413 -20.57 -13.94 -6.57
CA ASP A 413 -20.17 -14.35 -5.22
C ASP A 413 -20.62 -15.77 -4.85
N GLU A 414 -20.27 -16.21 -3.64
CA GLU A 414 -20.60 -17.54 -3.10
C GLU A 414 -22.12 -17.74 -2.88
N TYR A 415 -22.89 -16.66 -2.73
CA TYR A 415 -24.36 -16.70 -2.57
C TYR A 415 -25.08 -16.77 -3.90
N GLY A 416 -24.38 -16.58 -5.00
CA GLY A 416 -24.93 -16.60 -6.35
C GLY A 416 -25.32 -15.24 -6.89
N ASP A 417 -25.06 -14.17 -6.14
CA ASP A 417 -25.35 -12.80 -6.51
C ASP A 417 -24.26 -12.24 -7.43
N PHE A 418 -24.61 -11.20 -8.19
CA PHE A 418 -23.69 -10.55 -9.11
C PHE A 418 -23.25 -9.19 -8.62
N TRP A 419 -21.96 -8.96 -8.64
CA TRP A 419 -21.33 -7.66 -8.41
C TRP A 419 -20.91 -7.08 -9.74
N ILE A 420 -21.44 -5.90 -10.07
CA ILE A 420 -21.33 -5.29 -11.40
C ILE A 420 -20.55 -3.97 -11.24
N GLY A 421 -19.40 -3.90 -11.89
CA GLY A 421 -18.62 -2.70 -12.05
C GLY A 421 -18.95 -2.00 -13.36
N SER A 422 -19.17 -0.71 -13.28
CA SER A 422 -19.58 0.11 -14.41
C SER A 422 -18.93 1.50 -14.37
N ASN A 423 -19.13 2.27 -15.42
CA ASN A 423 -18.77 3.68 -15.49
C ASN A 423 -19.53 4.58 -14.47
N TYR A 424 -20.51 4.02 -13.73
CA TYR A 424 -21.25 4.68 -12.64
C TYR A 424 -21.02 3.99 -11.29
N GLY A 425 -19.92 3.26 -11.11
CA GLY A 425 -19.53 2.64 -9.86
C GLY A 425 -19.93 1.19 -9.72
N LEU A 426 -20.21 0.76 -8.48
CA LEU A 426 -20.48 -0.62 -8.09
C LEU A 426 -21.97 -0.86 -7.87
N THR A 427 -22.50 -1.96 -8.41
CA THR A 427 -23.88 -2.39 -8.20
C THR A 427 -23.91 -3.86 -7.78
N HIS A 428 -24.68 -4.19 -6.73
CA HIS A 428 -25.03 -5.55 -6.34
C HIS A 428 -26.36 -5.93 -6.97
N TYR A 429 -26.45 -7.12 -7.56
CA TYR A 429 -27.64 -7.66 -8.19
C TYR A 429 -27.93 -9.08 -7.69
N ASP A 430 -29.07 -9.24 -7.03
CA ASP A 430 -29.62 -10.53 -6.63
C ASP A 430 -30.53 -11.07 -7.77
N PRO A 431 -30.14 -12.15 -8.45
CA PRO A 431 -30.92 -12.71 -9.56
C PRO A 431 -32.22 -13.38 -9.10
N THR A 432 -32.33 -13.79 -7.84
CA THR A 432 -33.52 -14.46 -7.29
C THR A 432 -34.66 -13.47 -7.06
N THR A 433 -34.33 -12.36 -6.38
CA THR A 433 -35.30 -11.29 -6.09
C THR A 433 -35.35 -10.21 -7.17
N ARG A 434 -34.43 -10.24 -8.10
CA ARG A 434 -34.17 -9.21 -9.12
C ARG A 434 -33.88 -7.82 -8.54
N LYS A 435 -33.46 -7.77 -7.29
CA LYS A 435 -33.14 -6.53 -6.59
C LYS A 435 -31.78 -5.99 -7.03
N ARG A 436 -31.72 -4.68 -7.27
CA ARG A 436 -30.50 -3.92 -7.59
C ARG A 436 -30.18 -2.99 -6.44
N THR A 437 -28.96 -3.00 -5.98
CA THR A 437 -28.47 -2.12 -4.93
C THR A 437 -27.23 -1.41 -5.43
N PRO A 438 -27.35 -0.16 -5.95
CA PRO A 438 -26.19 0.63 -6.35
C PRO A 438 -25.49 1.16 -5.09
N PHE A 439 -24.15 1.23 -5.16
CA PHE A 439 -23.32 1.87 -4.16
C PHE A 439 -22.77 3.16 -4.77
N ALA A 440 -23.48 4.27 -4.47
CA ALA A 440 -23.01 5.60 -4.83
C ALA A 440 -22.09 6.10 -3.72
N THR A 441 -20.89 6.53 -4.06
CA THR A 441 -19.91 7.10 -3.15
C THR A 441 -19.08 8.14 -3.90
N ASN A 442 -18.58 9.14 -3.17
CA ASN A 442 -17.66 10.12 -3.72
C ASN A 442 -16.22 9.58 -3.86
N LEU A 443 -15.97 8.34 -3.36
CA LEU A 443 -14.65 7.73 -3.35
C LEU A 443 -14.24 7.16 -4.71
N PHE A 444 -15.22 6.69 -5.50
CA PHE A 444 -14.98 6.15 -6.83
C PHE A 444 -16.21 6.37 -7.73
N THR A 445 -15.98 6.76 -8.95
CA THR A 445 -17.03 6.97 -9.97
C THR A 445 -17.11 5.83 -10.97
N GLU A 446 -15.99 5.16 -11.23
CA GLU A 446 -15.88 4.06 -12.16
C GLU A 446 -15.23 2.84 -11.49
N VAL A 447 -15.77 1.66 -11.76
CA VAL A 447 -15.20 0.38 -11.34
C VAL A 447 -14.83 -0.41 -12.59
N THR A 448 -13.55 -0.70 -12.76
CA THR A 448 -13.01 -1.32 -13.97
C THR A 448 -12.91 -2.83 -13.88
N LEU A 449 -12.56 -3.38 -12.70
CA LEU A 449 -12.34 -4.80 -12.48
C LEU A 449 -12.95 -5.26 -11.14
N ILE A 450 -13.58 -6.43 -11.13
CA ILE A 450 -14.16 -7.03 -9.90
C ILE A 450 -13.77 -8.49 -9.78
N VAL A 451 -13.42 -8.92 -8.57
CA VAL A 451 -13.25 -10.33 -8.18
C VAL A 451 -13.90 -10.57 -6.82
N CYS A 452 -14.87 -11.48 -6.74
CA CYS A 452 -15.40 -11.98 -5.48
C CYS A 452 -14.53 -13.14 -5.00
N ASP A 453 -14.09 -13.10 -3.73
CA ASP A 453 -13.35 -14.19 -3.13
C ASP A 453 -14.30 -15.19 -2.42
N GLN A 454 -13.77 -16.29 -1.90
CA GLN A 454 -14.53 -17.29 -1.18
C GLN A 454 -14.67 -16.97 0.33
N GLN A 455 -14.36 -15.74 0.74
CA GLN A 455 -14.36 -15.30 2.14
C GLN A 455 -15.31 -14.12 2.40
N GLY A 456 -16.19 -13.85 1.46
CA GLY A 456 -17.16 -12.75 1.56
C GLY A 456 -16.57 -11.37 1.32
N LYS A 457 -15.47 -11.26 0.56
CA LYS A 457 -14.90 -9.99 0.13
C LYS A 457 -15.07 -9.83 -1.38
N VAL A 458 -15.45 -8.62 -1.78
CA VAL A 458 -15.51 -8.21 -3.18
C VAL A 458 -14.37 -7.23 -3.43
N TRP A 459 -13.34 -7.70 -4.10
CA TRP A 459 -12.19 -6.91 -4.51
C TRP A 459 -12.51 -6.20 -5.81
N PHE A 460 -12.27 -4.90 -5.87
CA PHE A 460 -12.49 -4.14 -7.10
C PHE A 460 -11.46 -3.05 -7.29
N GLY A 461 -11.05 -2.92 -8.55
CA GLY A 461 -10.14 -1.89 -9.02
C GLY A 461 -10.89 -0.76 -9.69
N THR A 462 -10.35 0.44 -9.54
CA THR A 462 -10.70 1.64 -10.28
C THR A 462 -9.57 1.98 -11.26
N ASN A 463 -9.54 3.18 -11.82
CA ASN A 463 -8.44 3.63 -12.68
C ASN A 463 -7.11 3.82 -11.94
N ASP A 464 -7.14 3.93 -10.60
CA ASP A 464 -5.95 4.26 -9.80
C ASP A 464 -5.88 3.55 -8.44
N MET A 465 -7.00 3.04 -7.92
CA MET A 465 -7.13 2.54 -6.56
C MET A 465 -7.66 1.11 -6.48
N LEU A 466 -7.31 0.43 -5.39
CA LEU A 466 -7.84 -0.88 -5.03
C LEU A 466 -8.74 -0.77 -3.79
N PHE A 467 -9.93 -1.33 -3.89
CA PHE A 467 -10.88 -1.43 -2.78
C PHE A 467 -11.29 -2.87 -2.52
N ALA A 468 -11.73 -3.14 -1.29
CA ALA A 468 -12.51 -4.31 -0.96
C ALA A 468 -13.83 -3.92 -0.30
N ARG A 469 -14.92 -4.58 -0.70
CA ARG A 469 -16.19 -4.56 0.01
C ARG A 469 -16.29 -5.79 0.90
N LEU A 470 -16.38 -5.61 2.20
CA LEU A 470 -16.66 -6.67 3.16
C LEU A 470 -18.16 -6.85 3.21
N ILE A 471 -18.65 -8.01 2.72
CA ILE A 471 -20.11 -8.23 2.54
C ILE A 471 -20.82 -8.27 3.90
N LYS A 472 -20.27 -9.02 4.86
CA LYS A 472 -20.86 -9.19 6.21
C LYS A 472 -20.85 -7.90 7.02
N GLU A 473 -19.72 -7.23 7.06
CA GLU A 473 -19.49 -5.99 7.81
C GLU A 473 -20.09 -4.76 7.13
N LYS A 474 -20.47 -4.89 5.86
CA LYS A 474 -20.98 -3.81 5.01
C LYS A 474 -20.05 -2.60 4.90
N LYS A 475 -18.73 -2.84 4.91
CA LYS A 475 -17.69 -1.80 4.88
C LYS A 475 -16.91 -1.81 3.58
N PHE A 476 -16.36 -0.64 3.21
CA PHE A 476 -15.36 -0.51 2.16
C PHE A 476 -13.99 -0.28 2.78
N VAL A 477 -12.99 -0.97 2.28
CA VAL A 477 -11.59 -0.83 2.69
C VAL A 477 -10.77 -0.41 1.48
N LEU A 478 -9.95 0.63 1.65
CA LEU A 478 -9.01 1.11 0.63
C LEU A 478 -7.63 0.50 0.88
N PHE A 479 -6.97 0.08 -0.20
CA PHE A 479 -5.62 -0.47 -0.18
C PHE A 479 -4.69 0.35 -1.09
N GLY A 480 -3.44 0.49 -0.66
CA GLY A 480 -2.42 1.25 -1.37
C GLY A 480 -1.03 0.61 -1.29
N GLU A 481 -0.01 1.39 -1.61
CA GLU A 481 1.38 0.92 -1.63
C GLU A 481 1.84 0.35 -0.29
N SER A 482 1.36 0.92 0.81
CA SER A 482 1.65 0.40 2.15
C SER A 482 1.10 -1.00 2.41
N ASP A 483 0.08 -1.41 1.68
CA ASP A 483 -0.51 -2.75 1.77
C ASP A 483 0.06 -3.71 0.73
N GLY A 484 0.94 -3.22 -0.16
CA GLY A 484 1.53 -3.95 -1.27
C GLY A 484 0.81 -3.78 -2.62
N ALA A 485 -0.22 -2.94 -2.69
CA ALA A 485 -0.92 -2.61 -3.92
C ALA A 485 -0.40 -1.27 -4.47
N ILE A 486 0.45 -1.31 -5.48
CA ILE A 486 0.88 -0.07 -6.16
C ILE A 486 -0.30 0.59 -6.86
N GLN A 487 -0.25 1.91 -7.03
CA GLN A 487 -1.22 2.63 -7.83
C GLN A 487 -1.22 2.10 -9.27
N ASN A 488 -2.35 1.51 -9.69
CA ASN A 488 -2.46 0.79 -10.96
C ASN A 488 -3.82 1.03 -11.59
N GLU A 489 -3.85 1.16 -12.92
CA GLU A 489 -5.06 1.10 -13.72
C GLU A 489 -5.42 -0.37 -13.97
N TYR A 490 -6.46 -0.86 -13.27
CA TYR A 490 -6.91 -2.25 -13.40
C TYR A 490 -7.74 -2.42 -14.66
N LEU A 491 -7.37 -3.39 -15.49
CA LEU A 491 -8.07 -3.68 -16.74
C LEU A 491 -9.29 -4.57 -16.50
N SER A 492 -10.35 -4.38 -17.25
CA SER A 492 -11.66 -5.03 -17.04
C SER A 492 -11.66 -6.57 -17.12
N LYS A 493 -10.61 -7.16 -17.72
CA LYS A 493 -10.58 -8.57 -18.08
C LYS A 493 -9.61 -9.45 -17.27
N PRO A 494 -8.33 -9.06 -17.02
CA PRO A 494 -7.35 -9.98 -16.44
C PRO A 494 -7.59 -10.17 -14.94
N ARG A 495 -8.43 -11.14 -14.60
CA ARG A 495 -8.76 -11.53 -13.22
C ARG A 495 -8.74 -13.03 -13.05
N LEU A 496 -8.38 -13.48 -11.87
CA LEU A 496 -8.36 -14.88 -11.51
C LEU A 496 -8.61 -15.06 -10.01
N LEU A 497 -9.58 -15.87 -9.64
CA LEU A 497 -9.69 -16.46 -8.32
C LEU A 497 -9.07 -17.85 -8.40
N SER A 498 -7.95 -18.07 -7.71
CA SER A 498 -7.25 -19.34 -7.73
C SER A 498 -8.00 -20.41 -6.93
N LYS A 499 -7.71 -21.70 -7.24
CA LYS A 499 -8.27 -22.85 -6.50
C LYS A 499 -7.97 -22.81 -5.00
N ARG A 500 -6.91 -22.12 -4.58
CA ARG A 500 -6.54 -21.88 -3.18
C ARG A 500 -7.26 -20.71 -2.53
N GLY A 501 -8.07 -19.96 -3.29
CA GLY A 501 -8.80 -18.78 -2.84
C GLY A 501 -8.02 -17.47 -2.93
N ASN A 502 -6.81 -17.47 -3.50
CA ASN A 502 -6.06 -16.24 -3.73
C ASN A 502 -6.56 -15.50 -4.95
N VAL A 503 -6.54 -14.17 -4.91
CA VAL A 503 -7.01 -13.31 -5.98
C VAL A 503 -5.81 -12.76 -6.78
N TYR A 504 -5.97 -12.73 -8.10
CA TYR A 504 -5.03 -12.09 -9.02
C TYR A 504 -5.78 -11.10 -9.89
N MET A 505 -5.23 -9.90 -10.03
CA MET A 505 -5.81 -8.80 -10.80
C MET A 505 -4.73 -8.18 -11.68
N GLY A 506 -4.97 -8.09 -12.97
CA GLY A 506 -4.04 -7.48 -13.92
C GLY A 506 -4.36 -6.02 -14.19
N GLY A 507 -3.33 -5.24 -14.46
CA GLY A 507 -3.42 -3.84 -14.81
C GLY A 507 -2.33 -3.41 -15.77
N VAL A 508 -2.22 -2.11 -15.98
CA VAL A 508 -1.21 -1.49 -16.85
C VAL A 508 0.18 -1.52 -16.23
N LYS A 509 0.26 -1.50 -14.88
CA LYS A 509 1.51 -1.51 -14.11
C LYS A 509 1.79 -2.85 -13.41
N GLY A 510 1.34 -3.97 -13.97
CA GLY A 510 1.65 -5.30 -13.46
C GLY A 510 0.45 -6.12 -13.03
N MET A 511 0.75 -7.23 -12.37
CA MET A 511 -0.21 -8.18 -11.81
C MET A 511 -0.19 -8.08 -10.28
N LEU A 512 -1.33 -7.75 -9.70
CA LEU A 512 -1.54 -7.80 -8.26
C LEU A 512 -1.91 -9.23 -7.84
N TYR A 513 -1.22 -9.76 -6.84
CA TYR A 513 -1.56 -10.95 -6.08
C TYR A 513 -2.08 -10.54 -4.71
N ILE A 514 -3.18 -11.15 -4.26
CA ILE A 514 -3.79 -10.94 -2.95
C ILE A 514 -3.95 -12.29 -2.26
N ASN A 515 -3.34 -12.43 -1.08
CA ASN A 515 -3.60 -13.55 -0.19
C ASN A 515 -4.88 -13.27 0.61
N SER A 516 -6.03 -13.73 0.10
CA SER A 516 -7.33 -13.46 0.74
C SER A 516 -7.51 -14.13 2.09
N LYS A 517 -6.67 -15.11 2.45
CA LYS A 517 -6.75 -15.83 3.73
C LYS A 517 -6.20 -15.03 4.90
N LEU A 518 -5.31 -14.10 4.62
CA LEU A 518 -4.80 -13.22 5.68
C LEU A 518 -5.92 -12.35 6.21
N PRO A 519 -6.10 -12.28 7.55
CA PRO A 519 -7.08 -11.39 8.13
C PRO A 519 -6.73 -9.94 7.79
N LEU A 520 -7.73 -9.15 7.48
CA LEU A 520 -7.55 -7.70 7.48
C LEU A 520 -7.26 -7.30 8.91
N LEU A 521 -6.09 -6.72 9.16
CA LEU A 521 -5.63 -6.36 10.50
C LEU A 521 -6.67 -5.45 11.17
N THR A 522 -7.19 -5.89 12.33
CA THR A 522 -8.01 -5.05 13.19
C THR A 522 -7.09 -4.12 13.97
N SER A 523 -7.44 -2.84 14.06
CA SER A 523 -6.71 -1.89 14.90
C SER A 523 -7.65 -1.22 15.89
N GLU A 524 -7.11 -0.84 17.03
CA GLU A 524 -7.75 0.11 17.93
C GLU A 524 -8.01 1.43 17.22
N SER A 525 -9.02 2.19 17.65
CA SER A 525 -9.37 3.46 17.02
C SER A 525 -8.27 4.48 17.23
N PRO A 526 -7.54 4.88 16.19
CA PRO A 526 -6.42 5.80 16.32
C PRO A 526 -6.89 7.22 16.64
N LYS A 527 -6.07 7.96 17.40
CA LYS A 527 -6.29 9.40 17.63
C LYS A 527 -5.74 10.22 16.46
N LEU A 528 -6.55 11.11 15.95
CA LEU A 528 -6.14 12.06 14.91
C LEU A 528 -5.33 13.19 15.52
N GLN A 529 -4.27 13.59 14.84
CA GLN A 529 -3.47 14.76 15.17
C GLN A 529 -3.28 15.62 13.94
N LEU A 530 -3.18 16.92 14.18
CA LEU A 530 -2.78 17.88 13.17
C LEU A 530 -1.28 17.68 12.89
N SER A 531 -0.93 17.44 11.62
CA SER A 531 0.48 17.33 11.21
C SER A 531 1.04 18.67 10.79
N ASP A 532 0.37 19.32 9.85
CA ASP A 532 0.81 20.59 9.27
C ASP A 532 -0.38 21.49 8.98
N VAL A 533 -0.15 22.79 9.17
CA VAL A 533 -1.04 23.85 8.65
C VAL A 533 -0.20 24.80 7.85
N ILE A 534 -0.57 24.99 6.59
CA ILE A 534 0.09 25.90 5.66
C ILE A 534 -0.90 27.02 5.31
N VAL A 535 -0.51 28.26 5.54
CA VAL A 535 -1.31 29.44 5.22
C VAL A 535 -0.60 30.26 4.14
N ASN A 536 -1.23 30.41 2.98
CA ASN A 536 -0.65 31.13 1.82
C ASN A 536 0.73 30.63 1.38
N GLY A 537 1.02 29.31 1.57
CA GLY A 537 2.29 28.69 1.21
C GLY A 537 3.34 28.69 2.31
N GLU A 538 3.09 29.35 3.44
CA GLU A 538 4.00 29.37 4.60
C GLU A 538 3.48 28.49 5.75
N PRO A 539 4.34 27.72 6.44
CA PRO A 539 3.92 26.90 7.57
C PRO A 539 3.53 27.77 8.77
N ALA A 540 2.33 27.55 9.29
CA ALA A 540 1.82 28.23 10.50
C ALA A 540 2.34 27.63 11.82
N ASN A 541 3.33 26.74 11.78
CA ASN A 541 3.79 25.89 12.88
C ASN A 541 4.44 26.65 14.06
N ASN A 542 4.84 27.90 13.87
CA ASN A 542 5.45 28.69 14.97
C ASN A 542 4.45 29.07 16.08
N GLU A 543 3.17 29.02 15.81
CA GLU A 543 2.10 29.29 16.80
C GLU A 543 1.60 27.98 17.47
N LEU A 544 2.00 26.80 16.95
CA LEU A 544 1.53 25.48 17.38
C LEU A 544 2.35 24.85 18.53
N SER A 545 3.40 25.49 19.03
CA SER A 545 4.30 24.94 20.06
C SER A 545 3.73 24.95 21.49
N GLY A 546 2.47 24.63 21.70
CA GLY A 546 1.87 24.58 23.03
C GLY A 546 0.40 24.23 23.04
N ASN A 547 -0.02 23.13 22.38
CA ASN A 547 -1.43 22.74 22.32
C ASN A 547 -2.37 23.84 21.76
N PRO A 548 -2.09 24.41 20.59
CA PRO A 548 -3.00 25.42 20.06
C PRO A 548 -4.15 24.73 19.36
N THR A 549 -5.31 24.93 19.93
CA THR A 549 -6.56 24.58 19.29
C THR A 549 -6.98 25.60 18.25
N GLY A 550 -6.35 26.79 18.18
CA GLY A 550 -6.80 27.90 17.35
C GLY A 550 -5.71 28.62 16.56
N ILE A 551 -6.00 28.95 15.30
CA ILE A 551 -5.17 29.78 14.42
C ILE A 551 -5.99 30.93 13.86
N SER A 552 -5.42 32.15 13.86
CA SER A 552 -6.02 33.32 13.23
C SER A 552 -5.37 33.59 11.88
N VAL A 553 -6.18 33.68 10.83
CA VAL A 553 -5.70 33.91 9.46
C VAL A 553 -6.32 35.16 8.84
N PRO A 554 -5.62 35.87 7.97
CA PRO A 554 -6.19 36.99 7.24
C PRO A 554 -7.33 36.58 6.31
N TRP A 555 -8.23 37.49 6.02
CA TRP A 555 -9.24 37.28 5.00
C TRP A 555 -8.62 36.94 3.65
N ASN A 556 -9.29 36.03 2.88
CA ASN A 556 -8.86 35.57 1.57
C ASN A 556 -7.58 34.75 1.58
N SER A 557 -7.27 34.07 2.69
CA SER A 557 -6.13 33.13 2.78
C SER A 557 -6.47 31.77 2.17
N ASN A 558 -5.47 31.15 1.55
CA ASN A 558 -5.48 29.74 1.18
C ASN A 558 -4.89 28.93 2.34
N ILE A 559 -5.64 27.95 2.82
CA ILE A 559 -5.27 27.15 4.00
C ILE A 559 -5.20 25.69 3.57
N SER A 560 -4.08 25.04 3.81
CA SER A 560 -3.92 23.60 3.67
C SER A 560 -3.72 22.99 5.07
N ILE A 561 -4.52 21.99 5.41
CA ILE A 561 -4.53 21.31 6.71
C ILE A 561 -4.26 19.85 6.44
N ARG A 562 -3.20 19.30 7.03
CA ARG A 562 -2.87 17.89 6.97
C ARG A 562 -3.05 17.23 8.32
N ILE A 563 -3.79 16.11 8.35
CA ILE A 563 -3.99 15.30 9.54
C ILE A 563 -3.18 14.02 9.48
N MET A 564 -2.76 13.54 10.64
CA MET A 564 -2.10 12.25 10.82
C MET A 564 -2.77 11.46 11.95
N SER A 565 -2.65 10.15 11.90
CA SER A 565 -3.02 9.27 12.99
C SER A 565 -1.78 8.93 13.83
N LYS A 566 -1.85 9.10 15.15
CA LYS A 566 -0.70 8.91 16.04
C LYS A 566 -0.31 7.44 16.26
N GLU A 567 -1.25 6.53 16.12
CA GLU A 567 -1.10 5.12 16.54
C GLU A 567 -1.13 4.13 15.36
N GLU A 568 -1.18 4.62 14.12
CA GLU A 568 -1.26 3.80 12.92
C GLU A 568 -0.07 3.99 11.99
N ASP A 569 0.02 3.05 11.07
CA ASP A 569 0.91 3.13 9.93
C ASP A 569 0.70 4.44 9.14
N ILE A 570 1.68 5.34 9.29
CA ILE A 570 1.67 6.67 8.65
C ILE A 570 1.69 6.60 7.10
N PHE A 571 2.09 5.47 6.54
CA PHE A 571 2.19 5.27 5.09
C PHE A 571 0.92 4.66 4.49
N ARG A 572 -0.04 4.23 5.31
CA ARG A 572 -1.27 3.65 4.80
C ARG A 572 -2.19 4.71 4.24
N GLN A 573 -2.72 4.48 3.05
CA GLN A 573 -3.79 5.30 2.50
C GLN A 573 -5.07 5.13 3.32
N LYS A 574 -5.70 6.25 3.66
CA LYS A 574 -6.93 6.34 4.45
C LYS A 574 -7.93 7.19 3.71
N VAL A 575 -9.20 6.88 3.91
CA VAL A 575 -10.26 7.81 3.53
C VAL A 575 -10.48 8.75 4.70
N CYS A 576 -10.37 10.03 4.45
CA CYS A 576 -10.60 11.08 5.44
C CYS A 576 -11.89 11.81 5.11
N ARG A 577 -12.63 12.17 6.16
CA ARG A 577 -13.85 12.98 6.08
C ARG A 577 -13.64 14.23 6.88
N TYR A 578 -13.93 15.36 6.26
CA TYR A 578 -13.81 16.68 6.87
C TYR A 578 -15.18 17.37 6.89
N GLN A 579 -15.42 18.12 7.95
CA GLN A 579 -16.59 18.99 8.11
C GLN A 579 -16.12 20.31 8.69
N ILE A 580 -16.57 21.41 8.10
CA ILE A 580 -16.26 22.77 8.56
C ILE A 580 -17.53 23.31 9.23
N GLU A 581 -17.55 23.27 10.57
CA GLU A 581 -18.64 23.85 11.33
C GLU A 581 -18.58 25.38 11.25
N GLY A 582 -19.73 25.99 11.01
CA GLY A 582 -19.86 27.44 10.79
C GLY A 582 -19.94 27.85 9.31
N LEU A 583 -19.69 26.93 8.35
CA LEU A 583 -19.81 27.23 6.91
C LEU A 583 -20.99 26.52 6.26
N ASN A 584 -21.01 25.20 6.31
CA ASN A 584 -22.08 24.31 5.80
C ASN A 584 -21.95 22.96 6.49
N ASP A 585 -23.06 22.22 6.62
CA ASP A 585 -23.06 20.85 7.16
C ASP A 585 -22.58 19.81 6.14
N GLN A 586 -21.98 20.22 5.03
CA GLN A 586 -21.51 19.32 3.99
C GLN A 586 -20.22 18.65 4.40
N GLN A 587 -20.21 17.30 4.36
CA GLN A 587 -19.03 16.49 4.60
C GLN A 587 -18.24 16.31 3.30
N ILE A 588 -16.92 16.47 3.38
CA ILE A 588 -15.98 16.28 2.27
C ILE A 588 -15.23 14.99 2.55
N GLU A 589 -15.39 13.97 1.70
CA GLU A 589 -14.62 12.72 1.76
C GLU A 589 -13.46 12.78 0.76
N SER A 590 -12.28 12.37 1.21
CA SER A 590 -11.06 12.34 0.38
C SER A 590 -10.14 11.22 0.85
N TYR A 591 -9.44 10.57 -0.07
CA TYR A 591 -8.32 9.67 0.23
C TYR A 591 -6.99 10.42 0.42
N ASN A 592 -7.00 11.75 0.22
CA ASN A 592 -5.88 12.60 0.57
C ASN A 592 -6.07 13.12 2.01
N PRO A 593 -5.12 12.91 2.93
CA PRO A 593 -5.19 13.44 4.30
C PRO A 593 -5.02 14.96 4.37
N GLU A 594 -5.03 15.65 3.24
CA GLU A 594 -4.89 17.10 3.11
C GLU A 594 -6.21 17.73 2.71
N LEU A 595 -6.71 18.65 3.55
CA LEU A 595 -7.86 19.51 3.26
C LEU A 595 -7.35 20.88 2.78
N VAL A 596 -7.69 21.24 1.55
CA VAL A 596 -7.37 22.58 0.99
C VAL A 596 -8.61 23.43 1.00
N ILE A 597 -8.55 24.53 1.75
CA ILE A 597 -9.63 25.53 1.87
C ILE A 597 -9.19 26.80 1.17
N ARG A 598 -10.01 27.26 0.23
CA ARG A 598 -9.75 28.50 -0.50
C ARG A 598 -10.76 29.55 -0.07
N SER A 599 -10.28 30.64 0.52
CA SER A 599 -11.07 31.86 0.78
C SER A 599 -12.35 31.63 1.60
N LEU A 600 -12.21 31.50 2.94
CA LEU A 600 -13.32 31.50 3.86
C LEU A 600 -13.80 32.94 4.14
N PRO A 601 -15.10 33.16 4.34
CA PRO A 601 -15.62 34.43 4.89
C PRO A 601 -15.02 34.73 6.28
N PRO A 602 -14.96 35.99 6.72
CA PRO A 602 -14.58 36.30 8.10
C PRO A 602 -15.54 35.67 9.10
N GLY A 603 -14.97 35.01 10.13
CA GLY A 603 -15.73 34.31 11.14
C GLY A 603 -14.87 33.25 11.87
N ASP A 604 -15.49 32.58 12.83
CA ASP A 604 -14.90 31.51 13.60
C ASP A 604 -15.44 30.19 13.09
N TYR A 605 -14.52 29.23 12.85
CA TYR A 605 -14.81 27.91 12.29
C TYR A 605 -14.17 26.82 13.13
N GLN A 606 -14.87 25.68 13.24
CA GLN A 606 -14.31 24.47 13.82
C GLN A 606 -14.14 23.41 12.71
N ILE A 607 -12.93 22.90 12.57
CA ILE A 607 -12.62 21.86 11.58
C ILE A 607 -12.66 20.52 12.28
N MET A 608 -13.66 19.74 11.91
CA MET A 608 -13.87 18.38 12.37
C MET A 608 -13.30 17.41 11.36
N ALA A 609 -12.62 16.37 11.82
CA ALA A 609 -12.08 15.33 10.96
C ALA A 609 -12.37 13.94 11.50
N SER A 610 -12.51 13.00 10.58
CA SER A 610 -12.64 11.57 10.81
C SER A 610 -11.89 10.82 9.72
N CYS A 611 -11.31 9.67 10.02
CA CYS A 611 -10.65 8.80 9.05
C CYS A 611 -11.11 7.36 9.18
N THR A 612 -10.84 6.55 8.16
CA THR A 612 -11.07 5.11 8.25
C THR A 612 -9.92 4.42 9.00
N ALA A 613 -10.28 3.54 9.93
CA ALA A 613 -9.36 2.59 10.56
C ALA A 613 -8.95 1.47 9.60
N LYS A 614 -8.02 0.60 10.02
CA LYS A 614 -7.53 -0.53 9.19
C LYS A 614 -8.63 -1.48 8.73
N ASP A 615 -9.67 -1.65 9.53
CA ASP A 615 -10.82 -2.49 9.23
C ASP A 615 -11.90 -1.79 8.38
N GLY A 616 -11.64 -0.57 7.90
CA GLY A 616 -12.57 0.26 7.15
C GLY A 616 -13.69 0.90 8.00
N SER A 617 -13.65 0.78 9.34
CA SER A 617 -14.58 1.52 10.22
C SER A 617 -14.18 2.99 10.30
N TRP A 618 -15.19 3.87 10.44
CA TRP A 618 -14.94 5.27 10.67
C TRP A 618 -14.58 5.53 12.14
N ILE A 619 -13.50 6.26 12.36
CA ILE A 619 -13.14 6.80 13.67
C ILE A 619 -14.15 7.90 14.02
N PRO A 620 -14.57 8.06 15.29
CA PRO A 620 -15.42 9.18 15.68
C PRO A 620 -14.84 10.51 15.24
N SER A 621 -15.70 11.41 14.77
CA SER A 621 -15.28 12.75 14.35
C SER A 621 -14.65 13.52 15.52
N GLN A 622 -13.50 14.11 15.31
CA GLN A 622 -12.73 14.85 16.30
C GLN A 622 -12.45 16.26 15.81
N GLN A 623 -12.51 17.22 16.71
CA GLN A 623 -12.08 18.58 16.41
C GLN A 623 -10.54 18.58 16.28
N VAL A 624 -10.05 19.01 15.12
CA VAL A 624 -8.60 19.04 14.82
C VAL A 624 -8.03 20.44 14.81
N LEU A 625 -8.86 21.47 14.52
CA LEU A 625 -8.40 22.85 14.47
C LEU A 625 -9.57 23.82 14.69
N GLU A 626 -9.31 24.90 15.46
CA GLU A 626 -10.13 26.12 15.50
C GLU A 626 -9.50 27.16 14.58
N LEU A 627 -10.31 27.75 13.70
CA LEU A 627 -9.84 28.67 12.69
C LEU A 627 -10.61 29.97 12.76
N THR A 628 -9.94 31.07 13.09
CA THR A 628 -10.53 32.44 13.07
C THR A 628 -10.07 33.17 11.82
N VAL A 629 -10.99 33.51 10.95
CA VAL A 629 -10.70 34.34 9.76
C VAL A 629 -10.97 35.78 10.07
N LEU A 630 -9.91 36.60 10.10
CA LEU A 630 -9.98 38.00 10.43
C LEU A 630 -10.67 38.81 9.31
N PRO A 631 -11.53 39.79 9.64
CA PRO A 631 -12.13 40.64 8.65
C PRO A 631 -11.09 41.54 7.97
N PRO A 632 -11.31 41.94 6.69
CA PRO A 632 -10.43 42.89 6.03
C PRO A 632 -10.42 44.24 6.75
N TRP A 633 -9.27 44.92 6.76
CA TRP A 633 -9.04 46.17 7.50
C TRP A 633 -10.09 47.23 7.27
N TYR A 634 -10.67 47.28 6.07
CA TYR A 634 -11.72 48.26 5.73
C TYR A 634 -13.11 47.93 6.32
N ARG A 635 -13.32 46.74 6.88
CA ARG A 635 -14.53 46.32 7.62
C ARG A 635 -14.37 46.39 9.14
N THR A 636 -13.21 46.82 9.64
CA THR A 636 -12.98 46.99 11.08
C THR A 636 -13.71 48.23 11.62
N TRP A 637 -14.15 48.17 12.90
CA TRP A 637 -14.92 49.25 13.54
C TRP A 637 -14.15 50.59 13.56
N TRP A 638 -12.83 50.57 13.73
CA TRP A 638 -11.99 51.77 13.74
C TRP A 638 -11.91 52.45 12.36
N PHE A 639 -11.90 51.64 11.28
CA PHE A 639 -11.92 52.21 9.91
C PHE A 639 -13.27 52.83 9.57
N THR A 640 -14.38 52.14 9.92
CA THR A 640 -15.74 52.69 9.72
C THR A 640 -15.93 53.95 10.55
N LEU A 641 -15.42 54.00 11.79
CA LEU A 641 -15.42 55.21 12.62
C LEU A 641 -14.57 56.32 11.99
N GLY A 642 -13.39 56.01 11.48
CA GLY A 642 -12.51 56.95 10.76
C GLY A 642 -13.20 57.54 9.53
N CYS A 643 -13.85 56.71 8.72
CA CYS A 643 -14.64 57.19 7.56
C CYS A 643 -15.82 58.10 7.98
N ALA A 644 -16.52 57.74 9.06
CA ALA A 644 -17.62 58.51 9.58
C ALA A 644 -17.14 59.90 10.09
N LEU A 645 -15.99 59.93 10.81
CA LEU A 645 -15.37 61.18 11.27
C LEU A 645 -14.92 62.08 10.10
N LEU A 646 -14.36 61.44 9.06
CA LEU A 646 -13.92 62.12 7.85
C LEU A 646 -15.10 62.70 7.07
N ALA A 647 -16.18 61.94 6.93
CA ALA A 647 -17.43 62.39 6.31
C ALA A 647 -18.08 63.57 7.09
N THR A 648 -18.14 63.45 8.43
CA THR A 648 -18.66 64.59 9.29
C THR A 648 -17.80 65.83 9.19
N SER A 649 -16.44 65.65 9.15
CA SER A 649 -15.52 66.77 8.95
C SER A 649 -15.77 67.51 7.60
N ILE A 650 -15.95 66.76 6.52
CA ILE A 650 -16.26 67.31 5.19
C ILE A 650 -17.59 67.99 5.19
N ILE A 651 -18.62 67.46 5.85
CA ILE A 651 -19.94 68.08 5.98
C ILE A 651 -19.82 69.42 6.76
N VAL A 652 -19.14 69.43 7.88
CA VAL A 652 -18.91 70.61 8.69
C VAL A 652 -18.17 71.71 7.90
N GLU A 653 -17.10 71.29 7.17
CA GLU A 653 -16.33 72.25 6.38
C GLU A 653 -17.12 72.80 5.19
N THR A 654 -17.92 71.97 4.51
CA THR A 654 -18.81 72.40 3.45
C THR A 654 -19.91 73.35 3.97
N PHE A 655 -20.43 73.08 5.17
CA PHE A 655 -21.40 73.96 5.84
C PHE A 655 -20.75 75.26 6.24
N ARG A 656 -19.57 75.29 6.82
CA ARG A 656 -18.79 76.52 7.12
C ARG A 656 -18.52 77.35 5.86
N ARG A 657 -18.13 76.74 4.75
CA ARG A 657 -17.90 77.42 3.48
C ARG A 657 -19.18 78.02 2.89
N THR A 658 -20.30 77.29 3.01
CA THR A 658 -21.61 77.82 2.57
C THR A 658 -22.12 78.93 3.44
N LEU A 659 -21.92 78.87 4.75
CA LEU A 659 -22.23 80.00 5.65
C LEU A 659 -21.38 81.23 5.34
N LYS A 660 -20.10 81.07 5.17
CA LYS A 660 -19.19 82.19 4.82
C LYS A 660 -19.53 82.81 3.47
N ARG A 661 -19.92 82.03 2.47
CA ARG A 661 -20.41 82.51 1.19
C ARG A 661 -21.75 83.26 1.29
N LYS A 662 -22.63 82.94 2.25
CA LYS A 662 -23.87 83.68 2.53
C LYS A 662 -23.61 85.01 3.28
N GLU A 663 -22.68 85.00 4.23
CA GLU A 663 -22.24 86.21 4.91
C GLU A 663 -21.57 87.19 3.95
N ASP A 664 -20.71 86.73 3.02
CA ASP A 664 -20.04 87.57 2.00
C ASP A 664 -21.02 88.10 0.92
N LYS A 665 -22.22 87.52 0.79
CA LYS A 665 -23.27 87.96 -0.10
C LYS A 665 -24.24 88.97 0.60
N LEU A 666 -24.21 89.04 1.92
CA LEU A 666 -24.99 89.94 2.74
C LEU A 666 -24.24 91.21 3.12
N LYS A 667 -22.96 91.26 2.91
CA LYS A 667 -22.10 92.44 2.88
C LYS A 667 -22.05 93.04 1.46
#